data_2ff7a141b4f6a110b99354836bfa4197
#
_entry.id   2ff7a141b4f6a110b99354836bfa4197
#
_cell.length_a   1.000
_cell.length_b   1.000
_cell.length_c   1.000
_cell.angle_alpha   90.00
_cell.angle_beta   90.00
_cell.angle_gamma   90.00
#
_symmetry.space_group_name_H-M   'P 1'
#
loop_
_entity.id
_entity.type
_entity.pdbx_description
1 polymer ?
#
loop_
_entity_poly.entity_id
_entity_poly.type
_entity_poly.pdbx_seq_one_letter_code
_entity_poly.pdbx_strand_id
1 'polypeptide(L)'
;MEHYDWNDGWLFTPVFDPAIVRPECPELTLEPVRLPHTVKALPYNYCNENDYQKLSGYRREFFAPKEWEGRTVLLTFGAVAHDATVFCNGRRVFHHSCGYTAFTVDLTSALHLGQKNVVAVRCDSREDLNIPPFGGQMDFLTYGGICRAVCLDVKEPAYLRDIFIETKAEGDFRIYTATVGETVGCTLQAEIRSPSGSRAFYTGELSLPITGALNSVHPWSIEHPTLYTLTVRLIRPGTGGLPDRVLDEKSCRFGFRTLQFVAGGLYLNGQRVELRGLNRCQSYAYQGYAMPDSIQRLDAQLLKKQLGCNAVRLTTPPSPAFLDACDELGLLVFVEMPGWQHVGDDIWKAQALQNCREMVCQCRSHPSIFLWGVRVSGSADDESFYKRTNETVRRLDPTRPTAGTRSTRRSQLLEDVYAYTDYSYHGRGVGCEARTAVTPDTRKGYLISEFEGAQFPAKSFDDEPHRLAQALRYAAVLNDTIAQQGVAGSFGWCMTDYNTHREFGSGDRISYQGVMDMFRNPKLSAAVYASQKTPRSPSDIVLEVSSSMALGDHPGGFAGACWAFTNAESLRLYRDNDFVAEFTPDRRGRFAALPHPPIEIHDFVGLLLEKYEGIDRTAAPQVAAILNEMRRDAMELSPLSRARMYSLRLSWNELVQLYYKYIGVLGSPAAVYRFEAVWHGRAVRTVVKEPVQSIRLECTVHNPILTDGPTWDCAAVSLRAIDQNGNLLPYCGEAVQLSAEGPLRILGPSIVPLRGGMAGTYLATTGEAGPAKLHCRMEGALDTEVSLTIRCREE
;
A
#
# COMPACT_ATOMS: atom_id res chain seq x y z
N MET A 1 -34.82 7.52 7.51
CA MET A 1 -33.63 6.70 7.77
C MET A 1 -32.74 7.49 8.70
N GLU A 2 -32.25 6.88 9.77
CA GLU A 2 -31.29 7.48 10.69
C GLU A 2 -30.00 6.68 10.61
N HIS A 3 -28.86 7.37 10.64
CA HIS A 3 -27.54 6.77 10.61
C HIS A 3 -26.72 7.32 11.78
N TYR A 4 -26.11 6.42 12.54
CA TYR A 4 -25.30 6.77 13.68
C TYR A 4 -23.91 6.16 13.54
N ASP A 5 -22.90 7.00 13.64
CA ASP A 5 -21.54 6.53 13.84
C ASP A 5 -21.42 5.90 15.24
N TRP A 6 -20.89 4.69 15.30
CA TRP A 6 -20.95 3.91 16.54
C TRP A 6 -19.59 3.51 17.09
N ASN A 7 -18.58 4.39 16.91
CA ASN A 7 -17.20 4.08 17.23
C ASN A 7 -16.78 4.48 18.65
N ASP A 8 -17.51 5.35 19.30
CA ASP A 8 -17.26 5.79 20.67
C ASP A 8 -18.11 5.03 21.69
N GLY A 9 -17.76 5.16 22.98
CA GLY A 9 -18.54 4.56 24.09
C GLY A 9 -18.38 3.05 24.21
N TRP A 10 -17.39 2.45 23.60
CA TRP A 10 -17.05 1.05 23.78
C TRP A 10 -16.17 0.84 24.99
N LEU A 11 -16.41 -0.27 25.69
CA LEU A 11 -15.61 -0.79 26.78
C LEU A 11 -14.97 -2.10 26.34
N PHE A 12 -13.69 -2.30 26.64
CA PHE A 12 -12.89 -3.44 26.22
C PHE A 12 -12.37 -4.23 27.43
N THR A 13 -12.27 -5.55 27.25
CA THR A 13 -11.52 -6.43 28.16
C THR A 13 -10.63 -7.37 27.33
N PRO A 14 -9.35 -7.55 27.71
CA PRO A 14 -8.42 -8.43 27.01
C PRO A 14 -8.76 -9.92 27.18
N VAL A 15 -9.62 -10.27 28.15
CA VAL A 15 -10.10 -11.63 28.40
C VAL A 15 -11.62 -11.60 28.43
N PHE A 16 -12.24 -12.36 27.52
CA PHE A 16 -13.70 -12.42 27.46
C PHE A 16 -14.29 -13.07 28.72
N ASP A 17 -15.16 -12.33 29.41
CA ASP A 17 -15.99 -12.84 30.49
C ASP A 17 -17.45 -12.86 30.03
N PRO A 18 -18.17 -14.01 30.12
CA PRO A 18 -19.58 -14.07 29.76
C PRO A 18 -20.50 -13.08 30.51
N ALA A 19 -20.05 -12.52 31.61
CA ALA A 19 -20.80 -11.50 32.32
C ALA A 19 -20.99 -10.20 31.52
N ILE A 20 -20.07 -9.87 30.61
CA ILE A 20 -20.16 -8.63 29.79
C ILE A 20 -21.38 -8.61 28.86
N VAL A 21 -21.95 -9.78 28.53
CA VAL A 21 -23.11 -9.85 27.61
C VAL A 21 -24.44 -9.53 28.30
N ARG A 22 -24.46 -9.55 29.64
CA ARG A 22 -25.71 -9.35 30.44
C ARG A 22 -25.98 -7.85 30.61
N PRO A 23 -27.28 -7.44 30.66
CA PRO A 23 -27.64 -6.06 30.98
C PRO A 23 -27.04 -5.61 32.31
N GLU A 24 -27.14 -6.45 33.31
CA GLU A 24 -26.54 -6.26 34.64
C GLU A 24 -25.14 -6.88 34.61
N CYS A 25 -24.15 -6.06 34.38
CA CYS A 25 -22.74 -6.48 34.40
C CYS A 25 -22.17 -6.25 35.78
N PRO A 26 -21.59 -7.27 36.45
CA PRO A 26 -20.86 -7.04 37.69
C PRO A 26 -19.69 -6.07 37.47
N GLU A 27 -19.08 -5.56 38.54
CA GLU A 27 -17.91 -4.71 38.51
C GLU A 27 -16.72 -5.48 37.86
N LEU A 28 -16.63 -5.40 36.56
CA LEU A 28 -15.49 -5.88 35.78
C LEU A 28 -14.63 -4.67 35.44
N THR A 29 -13.31 -4.87 35.45
CA THR A 29 -12.37 -3.86 34.95
C THR A 29 -12.47 -3.82 33.43
N LEU A 30 -13.18 -2.84 32.89
CA LEU A 30 -13.34 -2.59 31.47
C LEU A 30 -12.65 -1.28 31.11
N GLU A 31 -11.89 -1.28 30.03
CA GLU A 31 -11.18 -0.11 29.54
C GLU A 31 -12.03 0.64 28.50
N PRO A 32 -12.24 1.96 28.60
CA PRO A 32 -12.89 2.73 27.55
C PRO A 32 -12.00 2.80 26.31
N VAL A 33 -12.58 2.47 25.15
CA VAL A 33 -11.87 2.47 23.88
C VAL A 33 -12.70 3.13 22.79
N ARG A 34 -12.01 3.71 21.80
CA ARG A 34 -12.60 4.21 20.55
C ARG A 34 -12.19 3.30 19.40
N LEU A 35 -13.10 3.04 18.46
CA LEU A 35 -12.84 2.24 17.29
C LEU A 35 -12.29 3.11 16.14
N PRO A 36 -11.43 2.55 15.26
CA PRO A 36 -10.91 1.18 15.26
C PRO A 36 -9.98 0.91 16.45
N HIS A 37 -9.97 -0.33 16.94
CA HIS A 37 -9.20 -0.72 18.14
C HIS A 37 -8.50 -2.07 17.93
N THR A 38 -7.25 -2.16 18.37
CA THR A 38 -6.47 -3.42 18.41
C THR A 38 -6.48 -4.00 19.84
N VAL A 39 -6.59 -5.32 19.96
CA VAL A 39 -6.62 -5.99 21.27
C VAL A 39 -5.33 -5.77 22.08
N LYS A 40 -4.25 -5.45 21.41
CA LYS A 40 -2.96 -5.10 22.01
C LYS A 40 -2.13 -4.29 21.04
N ALA A 41 -1.62 -3.14 21.48
CA ALA A 41 -0.55 -2.45 20.78
C ALA A 41 0.74 -3.26 20.91
N LEU A 42 1.40 -3.53 19.77
CA LEU A 42 2.61 -4.36 19.72
C LEU A 42 3.86 -3.48 19.70
N PRO A 43 5.02 -3.96 20.17
CA PRO A 43 6.28 -3.26 19.99
C PRO A 43 6.64 -3.19 18.49
N TYR A 44 7.57 -2.31 18.15
CA TYR A 44 8.05 -2.16 16.76
C TYR A 44 8.66 -3.46 16.22
N ASN A 45 9.42 -4.17 17.03
CA ASN A 45 10.10 -5.44 16.73
C ASN A 45 9.95 -6.42 17.90
N TYR A 46 10.42 -7.67 17.71
CA TYR A 46 10.32 -8.75 18.71
C TYR A 46 8.87 -8.99 19.19
N CYS A 47 7.90 -8.81 18.28
CA CYS A 47 6.49 -9.09 18.57
C CYS A 47 6.29 -10.54 19.01
N ASN A 48 5.36 -10.75 19.92
CA ASN A 48 4.95 -12.07 20.39
C ASN A 48 3.48 -12.29 20.03
N GLU A 49 3.19 -13.36 19.32
CA GLU A 49 1.85 -13.69 18.85
C GLU A 49 0.86 -13.88 20.01
N ASN A 50 1.33 -14.36 21.16
CA ASN A 50 0.51 -14.52 22.38
C ASN A 50 -0.05 -13.18 22.88
N ASP A 51 0.53 -12.03 22.47
CA ASP A 51 0.06 -10.72 22.90
C ASP A 51 -1.30 -10.37 22.25
N TYR A 52 -1.55 -10.82 21.04
CA TYR A 52 -2.80 -10.55 20.33
C TYR A 52 -3.69 -11.79 20.12
N GLN A 53 -3.18 -13.01 20.19
CA GLN A 53 -3.96 -14.24 20.10
C GLN A 53 -4.80 -14.45 21.38
N LYS A 54 -5.98 -13.86 21.42
CA LYS A 54 -6.82 -13.81 22.63
C LYS A 54 -8.29 -13.99 22.29
N LEU A 55 -9.01 -14.42 23.31
CA LEU A 55 -10.45 -14.32 23.36
C LEU A 55 -10.78 -13.09 24.19
N SER A 56 -11.11 -12.00 23.53
CA SER A 56 -11.37 -10.68 24.13
C SER A 56 -12.84 -10.30 24.04
N GLY A 57 -13.23 -9.26 24.76
CA GLY A 57 -14.59 -8.78 24.82
C GLY A 57 -14.72 -7.29 24.64
N TYR A 58 -15.77 -6.89 23.92
CA TYR A 58 -16.19 -5.50 23.77
C TYR A 58 -17.64 -5.37 24.26
N ARG A 59 -17.97 -4.26 24.89
CA ARG A 59 -19.31 -3.95 25.39
C ARG A 59 -19.63 -2.49 25.12
N ARG A 60 -20.87 -2.23 24.69
CA ARG A 60 -21.42 -0.87 24.61
C ARG A 60 -22.85 -0.84 25.11
N GLU A 61 -23.16 0.17 25.92
CA GLU A 61 -24.49 0.44 26.39
C GLU A 61 -25.10 1.61 25.66
N PHE A 62 -26.38 1.55 25.39
CA PHE A 62 -27.09 2.63 24.69
C PHE A 62 -28.58 2.61 25.01
N PHE A 63 -29.23 3.74 24.82
CA PHE A 63 -30.68 3.86 24.93
C PHE A 63 -31.33 3.66 23.55
N ALA A 64 -32.30 2.75 23.43
CA ALA A 64 -33.09 2.57 22.22
C ALA A 64 -34.39 3.35 22.32
N PRO A 65 -34.63 4.43 21.57
CA PRO A 65 -35.83 5.24 21.61
C PRO A 65 -37.09 4.45 21.28
N LYS A 66 -38.25 4.84 21.85
CA LYS A 66 -39.55 4.24 21.53
C LYS A 66 -39.95 4.49 20.07
N GLU A 67 -39.48 5.56 19.48
CA GLU A 67 -39.72 5.99 18.10
C GLU A 67 -39.18 4.98 17.08
N TRP A 68 -38.34 4.04 17.52
CA TRP A 68 -37.86 2.93 16.70
C TRP A 68 -38.86 1.77 16.60
N GLU A 69 -40.02 1.87 17.24
CA GLU A 69 -41.08 0.87 17.12
C GLU A 69 -41.51 0.70 15.65
N GLY A 70 -41.54 -0.54 15.19
CA GLY A 70 -41.86 -0.87 13.79
C GLY A 70 -40.71 -0.57 12.79
N ARG A 71 -39.54 -0.14 13.24
CA ARG A 71 -38.34 0.06 12.42
C ARG A 71 -37.44 -1.15 12.47
N THR A 72 -36.53 -1.25 11.52
CA THR A 72 -35.41 -2.23 11.51
C THR A 72 -34.12 -1.55 11.96
N VAL A 73 -33.48 -2.12 12.99
CA VAL A 73 -32.22 -1.58 13.57
C VAL A 73 -31.08 -2.50 13.21
N LEU A 74 -30.16 -1.98 12.42
CA LEU A 74 -29.03 -2.71 11.85
C LEU A 74 -27.70 -2.17 12.40
N LEU A 75 -26.89 -3.05 12.97
CA LEU A 75 -25.53 -2.74 13.42
C LEU A 75 -24.52 -3.35 12.44
N THR A 76 -23.71 -2.50 11.80
CA THR A 76 -22.69 -2.93 10.84
C THR A 76 -21.31 -2.75 11.41
N PHE A 77 -20.53 -3.82 11.44
CA PHE A 77 -19.11 -3.83 11.76
C PHE A 77 -18.29 -3.84 10.46
N GLY A 78 -17.36 -2.92 10.30
CA GLY A 78 -16.49 -2.85 9.13
C GLY A 78 -15.48 -3.99 9.05
N ALA A 79 -14.96 -4.47 10.18
CA ALA A 79 -14.23 -5.72 10.34
C ALA A 79 -13.95 -6.02 11.81
N VAL A 80 -14.00 -7.29 12.18
CA VAL A 80 -13.60 -7.81 13.50
C VAL A 80 -12.67 -9.00 13.28
N ALA A 81 -11.44 -8.88 13.70
CA ALA A 81 -10.40 -9.89 13.46
C ALA A 81 -10.30 -10.88 14.64
N HIS A 82 -10.65 -12.20 14.45
CA HIS A 82 -11.02 -12.83 13.17
C HIS A 82 -12.37 -13.53 13.21
N ASP A 83 -12.84 -13.94 14.41
CA ASP A 83 -14.13 -14.57 14.63
C ASP A 83 -14.92 -13.77 15.67
N ALA A 84 -16.12 -13.33 15.31
CA ALA A 84 -16.94 -12.45 16.10
C ALA A 84 -18.27 -13.11 16.45
N THR A 85 -18.62 -13.15 17.74
CA THR A 85 -19.98 -13.45 18.19
C THR A 85 -20.59 -12.21 18.82
N VAL A 86 -21.71 -11.75 18.27
CA VAL A 86 -22.41 -10.54 18.73
C VAL A 86 -23.60 -10.94 19.59
N PHE A 87 -23.74 -10.25 20.73
CA PHE A 87 -24.84 -10.41 21.68
C PHE A 87 -25.57 -9.09 21.83
N CYS A 88 -26.90 -9.17 22.01
CA CYS A 88 -27.72 -8.05 22.40
C CYS A 88 -28.55 -8.46 23.60
N ASN A 89 -28.49 -7.71 24.71
CA ASN A 89 -29.21 -7.96 25.99
C ASN A 89 -29.07 -9.42 26.49
N GLY A 90 -27.85 -9.98 26.39
CA GLY A 90 -27.56 -11.36 26.82
C GLY A 90 -27.87 -12.43 25.76
N ARG A 91 -28.62 -12.12 24.70
CA ARG A 91 -28.98 -13.04 23.64
C ARG A 91 -27.93 -13.00 22.52
N ARG A 92 -27.41 -14.17 22.06
CA ARG A 92 -26.61 -14.27 20.87
C ARG A 92 -27.47 -13.92 19.64
N VAL A 93 -27.07 -12.90 18.89
CA VAL A 93 -27.80 -12.41 17.70
C VAL A 93 -27.10 -12.70 16.39
N PHE A 94 -25.77 -12.79 16.37
CA PHE A 94 -25.01 -13.02 15.13
C PHE A 94 -23.67 -13.71 15.39
N HIS A 95 -23.10 -14.29 14.33
CA HIS A 95 -21.75 -14.83 14.29
C HIS A 95 -21.15 -14.62 12.92
N HIS A 96 -19.87 -14.18 12.86
CA HIS A 96 -19.14 -13.92 11.64
C HIS A 96 -17.70 -14.36 11.76
N SER A 97 -17.15 -14.98 10.71
CA SER A 97 -15.82 -15.57 10.70
C SER A 97 -14.99 -15.05 9.52
N CYS A 98 -14.61 -13.79 9.56
CA CYS A 98 -13.64 -13.18 8.64
C CYS A 98 -13.12 -11.87 9.23
N GLY A 99 -11.82 -11.73 9.37
CA GLY A 99 -11.19 -10.52 9.92
C GLY A 99 -11.09 -9.34 8.96
N TYR A 100 -11.57 -9.49 7.71
CA TYR A 100 -11.29 -8.52 6.63
C TYR A 100 -12.54 -8.00 5.91
N THR A 101 -13.71 -8.55 6.20
CA THR A 101 -14.97 -8.18 5.58
C THR A 101 -15.95 -7.60 6.60
N ALA A 102 -16.82 -6.70 6.15
CA ALA A 102 -17.87 -6.15 6.98
C ALA A 102 -19.05 -7.14 7.10
N PHE A 103 -19.78 -7.02 8.20
CA PHE A 103 -21.01 -7.75 8.40
C PHE A 103 -22.05 -6.91 9.14
N THR A 104 -23.33 -7.19 8.89
CA THR A 104 -24.46 -6.45 9.45
C THR A 104 -25.30 -7.37 10.32
N VAL A 105 -25.64 -6.90 11.50
CA VAL A 105 -26.43 -7.61 12.53
C VAL A 105 -27.77 -6.92 12.68
N ASP A 106 -28.87 -7.66 12.53
CA ASP A 106 -30.21 -7.20 12.83
C ASP A 106 -30.47 -7.30 14.34
N LEU A 107 -30.55 -6.17 15.01
CA LEU A 107 -30.82 -6.07 16.46
C LEU A 107 -32.32 -5.97 16.78
N THR A 108 -33.17 -5.74 15.80
CA THR A 108 -34.58 -5.35 15.95
C THR A 108 -35.35 -6.18 16.99
N SER A 109 -35.25 -7.51 16.89
CA SER A 109 -35.99 -8.42 17.76
C SER A 109 -35.39 -8.60 19.16
N ALA A 110 -34.17 -8.09 19.38
CA ALA A 110 -33.42 -8.22 20.63
C ALA A 110 -33.42 -6.95 21.45
N LEU A 111 -33.97 -5.83 20.92
CA LEU A 111 -33.99 -4.54 21.60
C LEU A 111 -35.16 -4.40 22.54
N HIS A 112 -34.93 -3.73 23.64
CA HIS A 112 -35.93 -3.23 24.57
C HIS A 112 -36.14 -1.73 24.32
N LEU A 113 -37.21 -1.37 23.61
CA LEU A 113 -37.48 0.02 23.23
C LEU A 113 -37.88 0.86 24.46
N GLY A 114 -37.45 2.11 24.49
CA GLY A 114 -37.60 3.03 25.61
C GLY A 114 -36.78 2.67 26.83
N GLN A 115 -35.75 1.83 26.66
CA GLN A 115 -34.90 1.35 27.73
C GLN A 115 -33.43 1.32 27.33
N LYS A 116 -32.58 1.13 28.32
CA LYS A 116 -31.15 0.87 28.13
C LYS A 116 -30.94 -0.54 27.57
N ASN A 117 -30.10 -0.66 26.59
CA ASN A 117 -29.72 -1.90 25.92
C ASN A 117 -28.21 -2.09 25.98
N VAL A 118 -27.78 -3.32 25.79
CA VAL A 118 -26.37 -3.70 25.76
C VAL A 118 -26.07 -4.48 24.50
N VAL A 119 -25.06 -4.04 23.76
CA VAL A 119 -24.40 -4.85 22.74
C VAL A 119 -23.04 -5.30 23.26
N ALA A 120 -22.74 -6.58 23.13
CA ALA A 120 -21.44 -7.13 23.44
C ALA A 120 -20.90 -7.97 22.27
N VAL A 121 -19.57 -7.96 22.10
CA VAL A 121 -18.88 -8.73 21.06
C VAL A 121 -17.82 -9.60 21.73
N ARG A 122 -17.92 -10.91 21.53
CA ARG A 122 -16.83 -11.84 21.76
C ARG A 122 -15.96 -11.85 20.52
N CYS A 123 -14.73 -11.42 20.66
CA CYS A 123 -13.75 -11.34 19.58
C CYS A 123 -12.66 -12.40 19.81
N ASP A 124 -12.55 -13.35 18.90
CA ASP A 124 -11.55 -14.39 18.92
C ASP A 124 -10.48 -14.12 17.84
N SER A 125 -9.28 -13.81 18.28
CA SER A 125 -8.14 -13.46 17.40
C SER A 125 -7.06 -14.57 17.39
N ARG A 126 -7.37 -15.78 17.82
CA ARG A 126 -6.47 -16.92 17.79
C ARG A 126 -6.31 -17.46 16.37
N GLU A 127 -5.18 -18.06 16.10
CA GLU A 127 -4.80 -18.60 14.79
C GLU A 127 -5.11 -20.11 14.64
N ASP A 128 -5.61 -20.77 15.70
CA ASP A 128 -6.05 -22.17 15.70
C ASP A 128 -7.47 -22.41 15.17
N LEU A 129 -8.12 -21.35 14.67
CA LEU A 129 -9.46 -21.41 14.10
C LEU A 129 -9.48 -22.08 12.73
N ASN A 130 -10.49 -22.91 12.46
CA ASN A 130 -10.67 -23.57 11.15
C ASN A 130 -11.35 -22.64 10.13
N ILE A 131 -10.72 -21.49 9.87
CA ILE A 131 -11.18 -20.45 8.94
C ILE A 131 -10.01 -19.83 8.16
N PRO A 132 -10.20 -19.29 6.94
CA PRO A 132 -9.15 -18.50 6.29
C PRO A 132 -8.73 -17.27 7.11
N PRO A 133 -7.43 -16.93 7.15
CA PRO A 133 -6.30 -17.51 6.42
C PRO A 133 -5.58 -18.67 7.13
N PHE A 134 -6.10 -19.16 8.25
CA PHE A 134 -5.42 -20.08 9.16
C PHE A 134 -5.37 -21.52 8.64
N GLY A 135 -4.47 -22.33 9.25
CA GLY A 135 -4.29 -23.76 9.01
C GLY A 135 -2.95 -24.15 8.38
N GLY A 136 -2.14 -23.19 7.93
CA GLY A 136 -0.78 -23.36 7.42
C GLY A 136 0.23 -22.54 8.20
N GLN A 137 1.49 -22.57 7.76
CA GLN A 137 2.53 -21.69 8.28
C GLN A 137 2.22 -20.25 7.91
N MET A 138 2.46 -19.32 8.84
CA MET A 138 2.20 -17.90 8.67
C MET A 138 3.52 -17.13 8.55
N ASP A 139 3.57 -16.13 7.67
CA ASP A 139 4.71 -15.22 7.54
C ASP A 139 4.40 -13.78 7.96
N PHE A 140 3.15 -13.49 8.31
CA PHE A 140 2.65 -12.18 8.76
C PHE A 140 1.85 -12.30 10.05
N LEU A 141 1.73 -11.21 10.80
CA LEU A 141 0.88 -11.16 11.98
C LEU A 141 -0.58 -10.89 11.60
N THR A 142 -1.50 -11.53 12.28
CA THR A 142 -2.94 -11.46 12.00
C THR A 142 -3.69 -10.49 12.89
N TYR A 143 -3.07 -10.04 14.00
CA TYR A 143 -3.61 -9.07 14.95
C TYR A 143 -4.99 -9.48 15.51
N GLY A 144 -5.73 -8.55 16.10
CA GLY A 144 -7.07 -8.82 16.64
C GLY A 144 -7.80 -7.54 17.02
N GLY A 145 -9.12 -7.64 17.18
CA GLY A 145 -9.97 -6.55 17.64
C GLY A 145 -11.01 -6.08 16.63
N ILE A 146 -11.79 -5.06 17.00
CA ILE A 146 -12.69 -4.35 16.10
C ILE A 146 -11.85 -3.34 15.33
N CYS A 147 -11.27 -3.78 14.22
CA CYS A 147 -10.21 -3.05 13.52
C CYS A 147 -10.70 -2.06 12.44
N ARG A 148 -12.03 -1.94 12.25
CA ARG A 148 -12.65 -0.93 11.38
C ARG A 148 -13.86 -0.32 12.06
N ALA A 149 -14.38 0.77 11.48
CA ALA A 149 -15.51 1.50 12.00
C ALA A 149 -16.78 0.65 12.17
N VAL A 150 -17.65 1.07 13.09
CA VAL A 150 -18.96 0.50 13.36
C VAL A 150 -20.01 1.58 13.18
N CYS A 151 -21.15 1.25 12.57
CA CYS A 151 -22.30 2.15 12.44
C CYS A 151 -23.61 1.44 12.76
N LEU A 152 -24.61 2.22 13.17
CA LEU A 152 -25.96 1.75 13.45
C LEU A 152 -26.93 2.51 12.54
N ASP A 153 -27.73 1.76 11.80
CA ASP A 153 -28.76 2.28 10.90
C ASP A 153 -30.16 1.93 11.41
N VAL A 154 -31.05 2.93 11.44
CA VAL A 154 -32.48 2.72 11.74
C VAL A 154 -33.28 2.96 10.46
N LYS A 155 -33.86 1.88 9.95
CA LYS A 155 -34.52 1.86 8.64
C LYS A 155 -36.00 1.53 8.75
N GLU A 156 -36.75 1.81 7.66
CA GLU A 156 -38.07 1.22 7.47
C GLU A 156 -37.95 -0.31 7.39
N PRO A 157 -39.05 -1.07 7.69
CA PRO A 157 -39.05 -2.53 7.53
C PRO A 157 -38.77 -3.01 6.10
N ALA A 158 -39.11 -2.17 5.12
CA ALA A 158 -38.71 -2.39 3.73
C ALA A 158 -37.58 -1.44 3.35
N TYR A 159 -36.41 -1.98 2.98
CA TYR A 159 -35.22 -1.20 2.69
C TYR A 159 -34.36 -1.82 1.58
N LEU A 160 -33.42 -1.04 1.06
CA LEU A 160 -32.38 -1.45 0.11
C LEU A 160 -31.24 -2.14 0.85
N ARG A 161 -31.07 -3.44 0.65
CA ARG A 161 -29.93 -4.18 1.19
C ARG A 161 -28.66 -3.89 0.40
N ASP A 162 -28.75 -3.87 -0.93
CA ASP A 162 -27.60 -3.70 -1.80
C ASP A 162 -27.96 -2.98 -3.09
N ILE A 163 -26.99 -2.25 -3.64
CA ILE A 163 -27.04 -1.64 -4.98
C ILE A 163 -25.72 -1.93 -5.71
N PHE A 164 -25.81 -2.23 -6.99
CA PHE A 164 -24.64 -2.44 -7.83
C PHE A 164 -24.88 -1.87 -9.22
N ILE A 165 -23.88 -1.23 -9.81
CA ILE A 165 -23.96 -0.71 -11.17
C ILE A 165 -22.87 -1.31 -12.06
N GLU A 166 -23.28 -1.94 -13.16
CA GLU A 166 -22.41 -2.30 -14.27
C GLU A 166 -22.34 -1.13 -15.25
N THR A 167 -21.16 -0.84 -15.78
CA THR A 167 -20.95 0.28 -16.70
C THR A 167 -20.09 -0.11 -17.87
N LYS A 168 -20.20 0.66 -18.97
CA LYS A 168 -19.26 0.67 -20.09
C LYS A 168 -18.71 2.06 -20.32
N ALA A 169 -17.54 2.14 -20.94
CA ALA A 169 -16.88 3.41 -21.24
C ALA A 169 -17.73 4.35 -22.13
N GLU A 170 -18.60 3.78 -22.93
CA GLU A 170 -19.49 4.49 -23.85
C GLU A 170 -20.69 5.14 -23.15
N GLY A 171 -20.93 4.82 -21.88
CA GLY A 171 -22.00 5.40 -21.08
C GLY A 171 -23.17 4.44 -20.79
N ASP A 172 -23.18 3.25 -21.34
CA ASP A 172 -24.17 2.23 -21.01
C ASP A 172 -24.03 1.78 -19.55
N PHE A 173 -25.17 1.49 -18.90
CA PHE A 173 -25.18 0.98 -17.54
C PHE A 173 -26.38 0.04 -17.27
N ARG A 174 -26.19 -0.79 -16.20
CA ARG A 174 -27.25 -1.61 -15.58
C ARG A 174 -27.15 -1.49 -14.08
N ILE A 175 -28.24 -1.15 -13.41
CA ILE A 175 -28.31 -1.02 -11.95
C ILE A 175 -29.09 -2.21 -11.40
N TYR A 176 -28.46 -2.95 -10.52
CA TYR A 176 -29.06 -4.06 -9.77
C TYR A 176 -29.33 -3.62 -8.34
N THR A 177 -30.45 -4.06 -7.80
CA THR A 177 -30.85 -3.77 -6.43
C THR A 177 -31.24 -5.04 -5.72
N ALA A 178 -31.02 -5.06 -4.40
CA ALA A 178 -31.55 -6.10 -3.53
C ALA A 178 -32.29 -5.43 -2.37
N THR A 179 -33.51 -5.85 -2.14
CA THR A 179 -34.38 -5.31 -1.08
C THR A 179 -34.65 -6.34 0.01
N VAL A 180 -35.09 -5.86 1.17
CA VAL A 180 -35.55 -6.65 2.31
C VAL A 180 -36.92 -6.12 2.71
N GLY A 181 -37.76 -6.98 3.29
CA GLY A 181 -39.10 -6.64 3.79
C GLY A 181 -40.18 -6.66 2.72
N GLU A 182 -41.37 -6.13 3.05
CA GLU A 182 -42.50 -6.12 2.14
C GLU A 182 -42.43 -4.93 1.17
N THR A 183 -42.09 -5.22 -0.08
CA THR A 183 -41.88 -4.23 -1.14
C THR A 183 -42.95 -4.29 -2.23
N VAL A 184 -44.04 -5.01 -2.02
CA VAL A 184 -45.15 -5.08 -2.98
C VAL A 184 -45.70 -3.68 -3.25
N GLY A 185 -45.85 -3.33 -4.55
CA GLY A 185 -46.30 -2.01 -4.98
C GLY A 185 -45.27 -0.88 -4.85
N CYS A 186 -44.04 -1.17 -4.40
CA CYS A 186 -42.95 -0.18 -4.41
C CYS A 186 -42.31 -0.10 -5.80
N THR A 187 -41.69 1.04 -6.07
CA THR A 187 -40.90 1.31 -7.28
C THR A 187 -39.50 1.79 -6.91
N LEU A 188 -38.60 1.73 -7.87
CA LEU A 188 -37.23 2.24 -7.73
C LEU A 188 -37.07 3.52 -8.53
N GLN A 189 -36.39 4.50 -7.93
CA GLN A 189 -35.88 5.67 -8.63
C GLN A 189 -34.35 5.69 -8.49
N ALA A 190 -33.64 5.74 -9.61
CA ALA A 190 -32.20 5.91 -9.64
C ALA A 190 -31.84 7.31 -10.14
N GLU A 191 -30.95 7.99 -9.44
CA GLU A 191 -30.33 9.26 -9.83
C GLU A 191 -28.85 9.01 -10.09
N ILE A 192 -28.37 9.37 -11.28
CA ILE A 192 -26.95 9.42 -11.60
C ILE A 192 -26.53 10.88 -11.65
N ARG A 193 -25.56 11.24 -10.81
CA ARG A 193 -24.99 12.59 -10.75
C ARG A 193 -23.55 12.58 -11.25
N SER A 194 -23.27 13.45 -12.24
CA SER A 194 -21.92 13.66 -12.75
C SER A 194 -21.06 14.52 -11.79
N PRO A 195 -19.73 14.54 -11.95
CA PRO A 195 -18.84 15.45 -11.20
C PRO A 195 -19.18 16.93 -11.40
N SER A 196 -19.69 17.29 -12.58
CA SER A 196 -20.14 18.68 -12.90
C SER A 196 -21.49 19.04 -12.29
N GLY A 197 -22.17 18.10 -11.60
CA GLY A 197 -23.47 18.32 -10.96
C GLY A 197 -24.67 18.00 -11.84
N SER A 198 -24.50 17.62 -13.12
CA SER A 198 -25.60 17.19 -13.99
C SER A 198 -26.25 15.91 -13.43
N ARG A 199 -27.60 15.83 -13.53
CA ARG A 199 -28.39 14.72 -12.97
C ARG A 199 -29.22 14.05 -14.05
N ALA A 200 -29.28 12.73 -14.02
CA ALA A 200 -30.18 11.93 -14.84
C ALA A 200 -30.98 10.99 -13.93
N PHE A 201 -32.28 10.88 -14.21
CA PHE A 201 -33.21 10.08 -13.41
C PHE A 201 -33.77 8.92 -14.22
N TYR A 202 -33.86 7.77 -13.59
CA TYR A 202 -34.41 6.53 -14.16
C TYR A 202 -35.36 5.90 -13.16
N THR A 203 -36.40 5.28 -13.66
CA THR A 203 -37.36 4.53 -12.84
C THR A 203 -37.31 3.06 -13.23
N GLY A 204 -37.57 2.18 -12.30
CA GLY A 204 -37.57 0.76 -12.57
C GLY A 204 -38.44 -0.04 -11.60
N GLU A 205 -38.66 -1.29 -11.99
CA GLU A 205 -39.31 -2.30 -11.15
C GLU A 205 -38.28 -3.03 -10.30
N LEU A 206 -38.70 -3.54 -9.15
CA LEU A 206 -37.83 -4.24 -8.21
C LEU A 206 -37.26 -5.57 -8.75
N SER A 207 -37.97 -6.20 -9.68
CA SER A 207 -37.62 -7.53 -10.22
C SER A 207 -36.62 -7.49 -11.40
N LEU A 208 -36.35 -6.29 -11.95
CA LEU A 208 -35.52 -6.11 -13.14
C LEU A 208 -34.41 -5.08 -12.89
N PRO A 209 -33.26 -5.23 -13.52
CA PRO A 209 -32.23 -4.18 -13.46
C PRO A 209 -32.71 -2.91 -14.19
N ILE A 210 -32.44 -1.74 -13.61
CA ILE A 210 -32.65 -0.47 -14.32
C ILE A 210 -31.54 -0.33 -15.36
N THR A 211 -31.90 -0.24 -16.63
CA THR A 211 -30.96 -0.09 -17.74
C THR A 211 -31.06 1.28 -18.38
N GLY A 212 -29.94 1.79 -18.85
CA GLY A 212 -29.89 3.10 -19.52
C GLY A 212 -28.54 3.38 -20.14
N ALA A 213 -28.45 4.57 -20.72
CA ALA A 213 -27.21 5.12 -21.23
C ALA A 213 -27.14 6.62 -20.91
N LEU A 214 -25.95 7.12 -20.63
CA LEU A 214 -25.65 8.56 -20.56
C LEU A 214 -24.83 8.98 -21.77
N ASN A 215 -25.25 10.01 -22.45
CA ASN A 215 -24.47 10.61 -23.53
C ASN A 215 -23.32 11.43 -22.97
N SER A 216 -22.15 11.40 -23.61
CA SER A 216 -21.00 12.24 -23.28
C SER A 216 -20.43 12.03 -21.87
N VAL A 217 -20.27 10.78 -21.48
CA VAL A 217 -19.58 10.45 -20.22
C VAL A 217 -18.07 10.66 -20.33
N HIS A 218 -17.45 10.93 -19.19
CA HIS A 218 -16.00 10.91 -19.04
C HIS A 218 -15.60 9.59 -18.39
N PRO A 219 -15.02 8.62 -19.14
CA PRO A 219 -14.63 7.35 -18.58
C PRO A 219 -13.59 7.48 -17.49
N TRP A 220 -13.71 6.64 -16.45
CA TRP A 220 -12.70 6.52 -15.42
C TRP A 220 -11.43 5.87 -15.99
N SER A 221 -10.27 6.49 -15.76
CA SER A 221 -8.96 5.97 -16.16
C SER A 221 -7.89 6.25 -15.09
N ILE A 222 -6.70 5.72 -15.31
CA ILE A 222 -5.54 5.92 -14.41
C ILE A 222 -5.13 7.40 -14.37
N GLU A 223 -5.23 8.11 -15.50
CA GLU A 223 -4.86 9.52 -15.65
C GLU A 223 -6.01 10.49 -15.34
N HIS A 224 -7.23 10.05 -15.59
CA HIS A 224 -8.47 10.83 -15.41
C HIS A 224 -9.50 10.00 -14.64
N PRO A 225 -9.36 9.90 -13.30
CA PRO A 225 -10.21 9.07 -12.46
C PRO A 225 -11.57 9.73 -12.17
N THR A 226 -12.39 9.87 -13.20
CA THR A 226 -13.69 10.53 -13.13
C THR A 226 -14.71 9.66 -12.41
N LEU A 227 -15.29 10.18 -11.33
CA LEU A 227 -16.27 9.48 -10.49
C LEU A 227 -17.64 10.11 -10.60
N TYR A 228 -18.66 9.28 -10.74
CA TYR A 228 -20.08 9.61 -10.69
C TYR A 228 -20.67 9.10 -9.38
N THR A 229 -21.83 9.63 -9.00
CA THR A 229 -22.59 9.15 -7.84
C THR A 229 -23.90 8.57 -8.34
N LEU A 230 -24.16 7.31 -7.96
CA LEU A 230 -25.46 6.67 -8.07
C LEU A 230 -26.19 6.80 -6.74
N THR A 231 -27.45 7.26 -6.77
CA THR A 231 -28.37 7.21 -5.64
C THR A 231 -29.63 6.46 -6.07
N VAL A 232 -29.97 5.41 -5.33
CA VAL A 232 -31.21 4.62 -5.56
C VAL A 232 -32.14 4.83 -4.39
N ARG A 233 -33.42 5.14 -4.70
CA ARG A 233 -34.52 5.30 -3.74
C ARG A 233 -35.54 4.20 -3.91
N LEU A 234 -35.92 3.59 -2.79
CA LEU A 234 -37.09 2.70 -2.73
C LEU A 234 -38.31 3.55 -2.39
N ILE A 235 -39.27 3.60 -3.30
CA ILE A 235 -40.43 4.50 -3.20
C ILE A 235 -41.72 3.68 -3.08
N ARG A 236 -42.55 4.01 -2.11
CA ARG A 236 -43.94 3.55 -2.04
C ARG A 236 -44.80 4.65 -2.61
N PRO A 237 -45.45 4.40 -3.77
CA PRO A 237 -46.37 5.35 -4.38
C PRO A 237 -47.52 5.72 -3.43
N GLY A 238 -47.88 7.00 -3.41
CA GLY A 238 -49.03 7.49 -2.65
C GLY A 238 -50.34 7.03 -3.28
N THR A 239 -51.33 6.70 -2.43
CA THR A 239 -52.68 6.36 -2.89
C THR A 239 -53.67 7.40 -2.39
N GLY A 240 -54.73 7.65 -3.14
CA GLY A 240 -55.79 8.56 -2.71
C GLY A 240 -55.36 10.04 -2.62
N GLY A 241 -54.36 10.47 -3.40
CA GLY A 241 -53.86 11.84 -3.40
C GLY A 241 -52.77 12.12 -2.37
N LEU A 242 -52.30 11.11 -1.63
CA LEU A 242 -51.12 11.21 -0.79
C LEU A 242 -49.85 11.24 -1.62
N PRO A 243 -48.77 11.97 -1.18
CA PRO A 243 -47.49 12.00 -1.87
C PRO A 243 -46.76 10.64 -1.77
N ASP A 244 -45.90 10.39 -2.73
CA ASP A 244 -44.99 9.28 -2.70
C ASP A 244 -44.08 9.33 -1.46
N ARG A 245 -43.81 8.17 -0.86
CA ARG A 245 -42.98 8.04 0.32
C ARG A 245 -41.67 7.31 -0.02
N VAL A 246 -40.56 7.97 0.21
CA VAL A 246 -39.23 7.35 0.15
C VAL A 246 -39.06 6.48 1.41
N LEU A 247 -38.93 5.17 1.24
CA LEU A 247 -38.76 4.21 2.32
C LEU A 247 -37.27 4.08 2.68
N ASP A 248 -36.38 4.04 1.69
CA ASP A 248 -34.95 3.96 1.88
C ASP A 248 -34.21 4.58 0.71
N GLU A 249 -32.99 5.06 0.98
CA GLU A 249 -32.08 5.59 -0.01
C GLU A 249 -30.69 5.01 0.20
N LYS A 250 -30.02 4.59 -0.88
CA LYS A 250 -28.65 4.12 -0.83
C LYS A 250 -27.86 4.75 -1.97
N SER A 251 -26.60 5.14 -1.66
CA SER A 251 -25.72 5.78 -2.64
C SER A 251 -24.38 5.08 -2.72
N CYS A 252 -23.76 5.09 -3.91
CA CYS A 252 -22.38 4.68 -4.12
C CYS A 252 -21.71 5.56 -5.19
N ARG A 253 -20.39 5.68 -5.10
CA ARG A 253 -19.58 6.26 -6.19
C ARG A 253 -19.22 5.16 -7.18
N PHE A 254 -19.08 5.52 -8.44
CA PHE A 254 -18.69 4.60 -9.50
C PHE A 254 -18.02 5.33 -10.67
N GLY A 255 -17.43 4.60 -11.61
CA GLY A 255 -16.88 5.15 -12.85
C GLY A 255 -17.36 4.40 -14.06
N PHE A 256 -17.60 5.11 -15.17
CA PHE A 256 -17.83 4.46 -16.46
C PHE A 256 -16.51 3.93 -16.98
N ARG A 257 -16.43 2.66 -17.27
CA ARG A 257 -15.22 2.04 -17.82
C ARG A 257 -15.52 0.70 -18.51
N THR A 258 -14.67 0.32 -19.44
CA THR A 258 -14.62 -1.01 -20.05
C THR A 258 -13.28 -1.63 -19.75
N LEU A 259 -13.27 -2.83 -19.20
CA LEU A 259 -12.07 -3.56 -18.82
C LEU A 259 -11.99 -4.89 -19.59
N GLN A 260 -10.83 -5.16 -20.17
CA GLN A 260 -10.55 -6.43 -20.85
C GLN A 260 -9.15 -6.92 -20.45
N PHE A 261 -9.04 -8.16 -20.02
CA PHE A 261 -7.77 -8.79 -19.77
C PHE A 261 -7.62 -10.03 -20.64
N VAL A 262 -6.84 -9.93 -21.67
CA VAL A 262 -6.68 -10.94 -22.73
C VAL A 262 -5.21 -11.37 -22.86
N ALA A 263 -4.93 -12.26 -23.79
CA ALA A 263 -3.58 -12.76 -24.06
C ALA A 263 -2.54 -11.65 -24.31
N GLY A 264 -2.97 -10.52 -24.91
CA GLY A 264 -2.13 -9.36 -25.21
C GLY A 264 -1.87 -8.42 -24.02
N GLY A 265 -2.52 -8.66 -22.87
CA GLY A 265 -2.40 -7.85 -21.66
C GLY A 265 -3.73 -7.26 -21.17
N LEU A 266 -3.63 -6.28 -20.32
CA LEU A 266 -4.75 -5.52 -19.76
C LEU A 266 -5.10 -4.33 -20.67
N TYR A 267 -6.39 -4.14 -20.93
CA TYR A 267 -6.93 -2.98 -21.66
C TYR A 267 -7.99 -2.30 -20.81
N LEU A 268 -7.82 -1.00 -20.61
CA LEU A 268 -8.78 -0.13 -19.95
C LEU A 268 -9.29 0.88 -20.99
N ASN A 269 -10.60 0.89 -21.24
CA ASN A 269 -11.25 1.73 -22.25
C ASN A 269 -10.60 1.61 -23.64
N GLY A 270 -10.21 0.38 -24.02
CA GLY A 270 -9.55 0.06 -25.28
C GLY A 270 -8.07 0.40 -25.35
N GLN A 271 -7.49 1.03 -24.33
CA GLN A 271 -6.06 1.35 -24.26
C GLN A 271 -5.30 0.30 -23.44
N ARG A 272 -4.17 -0.18 -23.97
CA ARG A 272 -3.31 -1.12 -23.25
C ARG A 272 -2.69 -0.45 -22.03
N VAL A 273 -2.81 -1.11 -20.89
CA VAL A 273 -2.20 -0.69 -19.63
C VAL A 273 -1.08 -1.67 -19.28
N GLU A 274 0.10 -1.13 -19.01
CA GLU A 274 1.20 -1.88 -18.44
C GLU A 274 1.21 -1.67 -16.93
N LEU A 275 1.04 -2.76 -16.19
CA LEU A 275 0.94 -2.72 -14.74
C LEU A 275 2.35 -2.59 -14.11
N ARG A 276 2.51 -1.58 -13.27
CA ARG A 276 3.67 -1.40 -12.42
C ARG A 276 3.19 -1.20 -11.00
N GLY A 277 3.23 -2.27 -10.22
CA GLY A 277 2.63 -2.32 -8.91
C GLY A 277 3.54 -2.82 -7.80
N LEU A 278 3.01 -2.69 -6.59
CA LEU A 278 3.55 -3.28 -5.37
C LEU A 278 2.46 -4.06 -4.67
N ASN A 279 2.86 -5.07 -3.90
CA ASN A 279 2.01 -5.72 -2.93
C ASN A 279 1.91 -4.83 -1.69
N ARG A 280 0.74 -4.69 -1.09
CA ARG A 280 0.55 -3.92 0.13
C ARG A 280 0.13 -4.82 1.28
N CYS A 281 0.96 -4.90 2.32
CA CYS A 281 0.58 -5.41 3.63
C CYS A 281 -0.16 -4.30 4.37
N GLN A 282 -1.43 -4.52 4.76
CA GLN A 282 -2.25 -3.50 5.41
C GLN A 282 -2.03 -3.43 6.93
N SER A 283 -0.77 -3.50 7.36
CA SER A 283 -0.38 -3.41 8.76
C SER A 283 0.44 -2.15 9.04
N TYR A 284 0.38 -1.71 10.29
CA TYR A 284 1.03 -0.49 10.76
C TYR A 284 1.74 -0.76 12.08
N ALA A 285 2.89 -0.13 12.27
CA ALA A 285 3.63 -0.23 13.52
C ALA A 285 2.73 0.10 14.71
N TYR A 286 2.84 -0.65 15.77
CA TYR A 286 2.10 -0.56 17.03
C TYR A 286 0.62 -0.95 16.96
N GLN A 287 -0.11 -0.64 15.90
CA GLN A 287 -1.57 -0.73 15.80
C GLN A 287 -2.08 -1.88 14.91
N GLY A 288 -1.20 -2.59 14.20
CA GLY A 288 -1.63 -3.67 13.30
C GLY A 288 -2.63 -3.18 12.26
N TYR A 289 -3.85 -3.73 12.25
CA TYR A 289 -4.90 -3.36 11.28
C TYR A 289 -5.75 -2.16 11.71
N ALA A 290 -5.68 -1.77 13.00
CA ALA A 290 -6.58 -0.79 13.59
C ALA A 290 -6.10 0.65 13.38
N MET A 291 -6.21 1.14 12.14
CA MET A 291 -5.85 2.53 11.79
C MET A 291 -7.01 3.23 11.10
N PRO A 292 -7.20 4.54 11.38
CA PRO A 292 -8.28 5.32 10.79
C PRO A 292 -8.11 5.54 9.30
N ASP A 293 -9.17 6.02 8.67
CA ASP A 293 -9.29 6.19 7.23
C ASP A 293 -8.21 7.09 6.61
N SER A 294 -7.78 8.13 7.32
CA SER A 294 -6.71 9.04 6.88
C SER A 294 -5.41 8.31 6.55
N ILE A 295 -5.02 7.35 7.40
CA ILE A 295 -3.80 6.56 7.22
C ILE A 295 -3.98 5.51 6.11
N GLN A 296 -5.19 4.93 5.97
CA GLN A 296 -5.50 4.03 4.86
C GLN A 296 -5.38 4.76 3.51
N ARG A 297 -5.89 5.99 3.44
CA ARG A 297 -5.80 6.86 2.26
C ARG A 297 -4.37 7.29 1.94
N LEU A 298 -3.55 7.51 2.97
CA LEU A 298 -2.14 7.86 2.82
C LEU A 298 -1.37 6.79 2.03
N ASP A 299 -1.57 5.50 2.31
CA ASP A 299 -0.89 4.44 1.57
C ASP A 299 -1.20 4.48 0.06
N ALA A 300 -2.45 4.74 -0.33
CA ALA A 300 -2.82 4.91 -1.75
C ALA A 300 -2.13 6.15 -2.37
N GLN A 301 -2.03 7.25 -1.61
CA GLN A 301 -1.33 8.46 -2.06
C GLN A 301 0.17 8.21 -2.26
N LEU A 302 0.81 7.51 -1.34
CA LEU A 302 2.23 7.16 -1.42
C LEU A 302 2.50 6.25 -2.63
N LEU A 303 1.69 5.20 -2.83
CA LEU A 303 1.78 4.32 -3.99
C LEU A 303 1.69 5.11 -5.31
N LYS A 304 0.68 5.97 -5.45
CA LYS A 304 0.43 6.70 -6.69
C LYS A 304 1.40 7.85 -6.89
N LYS A 305 1.54 8.73 -5.89
CA LYS A 305 2.25 10.01 -6.05
C LYS A 305 3.74 9.89 -5.80
N GLN A 306 4.15 9.20 -4.74
CA GLN A 306 5.55 9.08 -4.38
C GLN A 306 6.24 7.95 -5.16
N LEU A 307 5.70 6.73 -5.09
CA LEU A 307 6.29 5.55 -5.74
C LEU A 307 5.96 5.45 -7.24
N GLY A 308 4.95 6.20 -7.74
CA GLY A 308 4.62 6.18 -9.17
C GLY A 308 4.01 4.88 -9.65
N CYS A 309 3.45 4.07 -8.76
CA CYS A 309 2.69 2.87 -9.12
C CYS A 309 1.39 3.24 -9.82
N ASN A 310 0.95 2.42 -10.77
CA ASN A 310 -0.37 2.52 -11.36
C ASN A 310 -1.31 1.39 -10.91
N ALA A 311 -0.77 0.43 -10.15
CA ALA A 311 -1.52 -0.68 -9.60
C ALA A 311 -1.00 -1.10 -8.22
N VAL A 312 -1.86 -1.80 -7.46
CA VAL A 312 -1.54 -2.41 -6.16
C VAL A 312 -2.23 -3.78 -6.06
N ARG A 313 -1.53 -4.77 -5.48
CA ARG A 313 -2.13 -6.06 -5.12
C ARG A 313 -2.33 -6.13 -3.61
N LEU A 314 -3.47 -6.67 -3.21
CA LEU A 314 -3.90 -6.86 -1.82
C LEU A 314 -4.27 -8.32 -1.61
N THR A 315 -3.64 -8.95 -0.63
CA THR A 315 -3.87 -10.37 -0.30
C THR A 315 -5.14 -10.61 0.52
N THR A 316 -5.81 -9.53 0.94
CA THR A 316 -7.08 -9.54 1.69
C THR A 316 -7.89 -8.30 1.36
N PRO A 317 -9.23 -8.31 1.54
CA PRO A 317 -10.08 -7.16 1.33
C PRO A 317 -9.65 -5.95 2.17
N PRO A 318 -9.40 -4.79 1.56
CA PRO A 318 -8.91 -3.61 2.26
C PRO A 318 -10.02 -2.82 2.96
N SER A 319 -9.61 -1.77 3.71
CA SER A 319 -10.53 -0.72 4.18
C SER A 319 -11.23 -0.04 3.00
N PRO A 320 -12.53 0.30 3.09
CA PRO A 320 -13.23 1.08 2.08
C PRO A 320 -12.52 2.41 1.76
N ALA A 321 -11.98 3.10 2.75
CA ALA A 321 -11.25 4.36 2.56
C ALA A 321 -10.00 4.22 1.67
N PHE A 322 -9.33 3.07 1.71
CA PHE A 322 -8.23 2.78 0.78
C PHE A 322 -8.72 2.65 -0.66
N LEU A 323 -9.84 1.93 -0.88
CA LEU A 323 -10.44 1.79 -2.22
C LEU A 323 -10.96 3.13 -2.75
N ASP A 324 -11.62 3.91 -1.89
CA ASP A 324 -12.05 5.27 -2.23
C ASP A 324 -10.88 6.14 -2.71
N ALA A 325 -9.76 6.07 -2.02
CA ALA A 325 -8.55 6.78 -2.43
C ALA A 325 -7.98 6.24 -3.76
N CYS A 326 -8.01 4.91 -3.99
CA CYS A 326 -7.60 4.32 -5.25
C CYS A 326 -8.50 4.79 -6.41
N ASP A 327 -9.82 4.85 -6.19
CA ASP A 327 -10.79 5.37 -7.15
C ASP A 327 -10.50 6.83 -7.53
N GLU A 328 -10.23 7.68 -6.55
CA GLU A 328 -9.93 9.10 -6.71
C GLU A 328 -8.57 9.38 -7.36
N LEU A 329 -7.60 8.51 -7.14
CA LEU A 329 -6.23 8.68 -7.63
C LEU A 329 -5.97 7.97 -8.96
N GLY A 330 -6.87 7.12 -9.43
CA GLY A 330 -6.63 6.29 -10.59
C GLY A 330 -5.56 5.21 -10.34
N LEU A 331 -5.66 4.50 -9.20
CA LEU A 331 -4.78 3.40 -8.85
C LEU A 331 -5.55 2.08 -9.01
N LEU A 332 -5.11 1.23 -9.92
CA LEU A 332 -5.73 -0.07 -10.16
C LEU A 332 -5.50 -1.04 -8.99
N VAL A 333 -6.51 -1.82 -8.63
CA VAL A 333 -6.47 -2.71 -7.46
C VAL A 333 -6.75 -4.15 -7.85
N PHE A 334 -5.85 -5.05 -7.51
CA PHE A 334 -6.02 -6.49 -7.53
C PHE A 334 -6.32 -6.95 -6.09
N VAL A 335 -7.53 -7.40 -5.81
CA VAL A 335 -7.96 -7.85 -4.47
C VAL A 335 -8.12 -9.37 -4.46
N GLU A 336 -7.52 -10.02 -3.48
CA GLU A 336 -7.63 -11.47 -3.28
C GLU A 336 -8.48 -11.87 -2.07
N MET A 337 -9.09 -13.05 -2.16
CA MET A 337 -9.75 -13.69 -1.02
C MET A 337 -8.73 -14.01 0.08
N PRO A 338 -9.09 -13.89 1.36
CA PRO A 338 -8.20 -14.26 2.46
C PRO A 338 -7.75 -15.71 2.38
N GLY A 339 -6.44 -15.95 2.53
CA GLY A 339 -5.86 -17.28 2.53
C GLY A 339 -4.38 -17.25 2.15
N TRP A 340 -3.58 -18.17 2.72
CA TRP A 340 -2.15 -18.30 2.47
C TRP A 340 -1.74 -19.76 2.44
N GLN A 341 -1.30 -20.24 1.29
CA GLN A 341 -0.76 -21.58 1.00
C GLN A 341 -1.67 -22.77 1.37
N HIS A 342 -2.47 -22.67 2.41
CA HIS A 342 -3.31 -23.73 2.95
C HIS A 342 -4.75 -23.68 2.41
N VAL A 343 -5.29 -24.87 2.08
CA VAL A 343 -6.70 -25.10 1.82
C VAL A 343 -7.18 -26.17 2.78
N GLY A 344 -8.10 -25.82 3.67
CA GLY A 344 -8.60 -26.70 4.71
C GLY A 344 -9.70 -27.67 4.27
N ASP A 345 -10.44 -28.17 5.24
CA ASP A 345 -11.57 -29.08 5.05
C ASP A 345 -12.81 -28.39 4.43
N ASP A 346 -13.93 -29.09 4.35
CA ASP A 346 -15.16 -28.57 3.75
C ASP A 346 -15.76 -27.40 4.54
N ILE A 347 -15.53 -27.32 5.86
CA ILE A 347 -15.97 -26.19 6.70
C ILE A 347 -15.15 -24.96 6.35
N TRP A 348 -13.84 -25.12 6.30
CA TRP A 348 -12.91 -24.07 5.88
C TRP A 348 -13.23 -23.56 4.47
N LYS A 349 -13.46 -24.48 3.52
CA LYS A 349 -13.82 -24.14 2.13
C LYS A 349 -15.16 -23.41 2.02
N ALA A 350 -16.14 -23.79 2.84
CA ALA A 350 -17.41 -23.09 2.90
C ALA A 350 -17.25 -21.66 3.40
N GLN A 351 -16.43 -21.45 4.43
CA GLN A 351 -16.11 -20.11 4.91
C GLN A 351 -15.34 -19.30 3.86
N ALA A 352 -14.38 -19.89 3.17
CA ALA A 352 -13.64 -19.25 2.09
C ALA A 352 -14.56 -18.77 0.95
N LEU A 353 -15.57 -19.56 0.58
CA LEU A 353 -16.60 -19.16 -0.39
C LEU A 353 -17.47 -18.00 0.12
N GLN A 354 -17.78 -17.98 1.42
CA GLN A 354 -18.49 -16.86 2.02
C GLN A 354 -17.63 -15.58 1.98
N ASN A 355 -16.34 -15.68 2.31
CA ASN A 355 -15.39 -14.58 2.23
C ASN A 355 -15.28 -14.01 0.79
N CYS A 356 -15.30 -14.88 -0.24
CA CYS A 356 -15.37 -14.45 -1.63
C CYS A 356 -16.63 -13.63 -1.94
N ARG A 357 -17.81 -14.08 -1.47
CA ARG A 357 -19.06 -13.34 -1.66
C ARG A 357 -19.02 -11.97 -1.03
N GLU A 358 -18.59 -11.91 0.23
CA GLU A 358 -18.48 -10.66 0.98
C GLU A 358 -17.51 -9.70 0.33
N MET A 359 -16.32 -10.16 -0.03
CA MET A 359 -15.31 -9.37 -0.75
C MET A 359 -15.89 -8.71 -1.99
N VAL A 360 -16.55 -9.49 -2.85
CA VAL A 360 -17.08 -8.96 -4.12
C VAL A 360 -18.25 -8.02 -3.86
N CYS A 361 -19.23 -8.40 -3.03
CA CYS A 361 -20.40 -7.56 -2.75
C CYS A 361 -20.02 -6.22 -2.13
N GLN A 362 -19.02 -6.19 -1.26
CA GLN A 362 -18.58 -4.95 -0.61
C GLN A 362 -17.77 -4.04 -1.51
N CYS A 363 -17.01 -4.62 -2.45
CA CYS A 363 -16.00 -3.87 -3.20
C CYS A 363 -16.37 -3.62 -4.68
N ARG A 364 -17.36 -4.31 -5.25
CA ARG A 364 -17.64 -4.30 -6.70
C ARG A 364 -18.07 -2.96 -7.30
N SER A 365 -18.49 -1.98 -6.47
CA SER A 365 -18.80 -0.63 -6.96
C SER A 365 -17.57 0.24 -7.22
N HIS A 366 -16.37 -0.14 -6.73
CA HIS A 366 -15.13 0.59 -6.92
C HIS A 366 -14.57 0.42 -8.33
N PRO A 367 -14.45 1.48 -9.14
CA PRO A 367 -13.92 1.37 -10.51
C PRO A 367 -12.41 1.05 -10.54
N SER A 368 -11.66 1.31 -9.47
CA SER A 368 -10.24 0.97 -9.37
C SER A 368 -9.97 -0.53 -9.38
N ILE A 369 -10.89 -1.37 -8.88
CA ILE A 369 -10.71 -2.83 -8.87
C ILE A 369 -10.76 -3.35 -10.30
N PHE A 370 -9.68 -3.97 -10.77
CA PHE A 370 -9.58 -4.53 -12.12
C PHE A 370 -9.55 -6.06 -12.15
N LEU A 371 -9.30 -6.71 -11.01
CA LEU A 371 -9.07 -8.15 -10.95
C LEU A 371 -9.49 -8.72 -9.59
N TRP A 372 -10.23 -9.83 -9.62
CA TRP A 372 -10.62 -10.58 -8.43
C TRP A 372 -9.72 -11.80 -8.23
N GLY A 373 -9.03 -11.89 -7.10
CA GLY A 373 -8.30 -13.06 -6.66
C GLY A 373 -9.22 -14.08 -6.01
N VAL A 374 -9.45 -15.19 -6.69
CA VAL A 374 -10.42 -16.23 -6.29
C VAL A 374 -9.75 -17.55 -5.90
N ARG A 375 -8.44 -17.51 -5.73
CA ARG A 375 -7.60 -18.63 -5.31
C ARG A 375 -6.80 -18.22 -4.08
N VAL A 376 -6.60 -19.15 -3.17
CA VAL A 376 -5.69 -18.99 -2.04
C VAL A 376 -4.26 -18.86 -2.56
N SER A 377 -3.60 -17.74 -2.25
CA SER A 377 -2.26 -17.44 -2.73
C SER A 377 -1.26 -18.56 -2.38
N GLY A 378 -0.52 -19.04 -3.40
CA GLY A 378 0.51 -20.07 -3.22
C GLY A 378 0.01 -21.47 -2.91
N SER A 379 -1.29 -21.74 -2.90
CA SER A 379 -1.85 -23.07 -2.60
C SER A 379 -1.71 -24.07 -3.75
N ALA A 380 -1.83 -25.35 -3.43
CA ALA A 380 -1.96 -26.45 -4.40
C ALA A 380 -3.26 -26.31 -5.23
N ASP A 381 -3.33 -27.03 -6.36
CA ASP A 381 -4.53 -27.11 -7.18
C ASP A 381 -5.64 -27.87 -6.44
N ASP A 382 -6.86 -27.30 -6.46
CA ASP A 382 -8.10 -27.93 -6.02
C ASP A 382 -9.20 -27.56 -7.00
N GLU A 383 -9.39 -28.38 -8.03
CA GLU A 383 -10.31 -28.09 -9.13
C GLU A 383 -11.73 -27.81 -8.65
N SER A 384 -12.24 -28.67 -7.77
CA SER A 384 -13.62 -28.58 -7.30
C SER A 384 -13.88 -27.31 -6.50
N PHE A 385 -12.94 -26.92 -5.65
CA PHE A 385 -13.05 -25.72 -4.83
C PHE A 385 -12.89 -24.46 -5.68
N TYR A 386 -11.85 -24.39 -6.52
CA TYR A 386 -11.60 -23.19 -7.33
C TYR A 386 -12.61 -23.00 -8.47
N LYS A 387 -13.25 -24.05 -8.98
CA LYS A 387 -14.40 -23.91 -9.85
C LYS A 387 -15.55 -23.18 -9.14
N ARG A 388 -15.85 -23.55 -7.90
CA ARG A 388 -16.90 -22.92 -7.09
C ARG A 388 -16.61 -21.45 -6.76
N THR A 389 -15.34 -21.09 -6.44
CA THR A 389 -14.96 -19.70 -6.16
C THR A 389 -15.10 -18.84 -7.41
N ASN A 390 -14.59 -19.32 -8.55
CA ASN A 390 -14.72 -18.64 -9.84
C ASN A 390 -16.19 -18.40 -10.23
N GLU A 391 -17.02 -19.44 -10.17
CA GLU A 391 -18.45 -19.34 -10.50
C GLU A 391 -19.19 -18.38 -9.56
N THR A 392 -18.84 -18.39 -8.28
CA THR A 392 -19.42 -17.48 -7.29
C THR A 392 -19.11 -16.02 -7.62
N VAL A 393 -17.85 -15.71 -7.90
CA VAL A 393 -17.42 -14.34 -8.18
C VAL A 393 -17.95 -13.84 -9.52
N ARG A 394 -17.87 -14.64 -10.59
CA ARG A 394 -18.41 -14.26 -11.92
C ARG A 394 -19.91 -13.99 -11.91
N ARG A 395 -20.68 -14.68 -11.06
CA ARG A 395 -22.12 -14.43 -10.89
C ARG A 395 -22.41 -13.12 -10.18
N LEU A 396 -21.55 -12.73 -9.23
CA LEU A 396 -21.71 -11.50 -8.45
C LEU A 396 -21.19 -10.25 -9.17
N ASP A 397 -20.17 -10.43 -9.99
CA ASP A 397 -19.57 -9.38 -10.82
C ASP A 397 -19.04 -9.95 -12.15
N PRO A 398 -19.83 -9.89 -13.23
CA PRO A 398 -19.39 -10.33 -14.54
C PRO A 398 -18.51 -9.33 -15.29
N THR A 399 -18.27 -8.13 -14.71
CA THR A 399 -17.56 -7.03 -15.38
C THR A 399 -16.05 -7.10 -15.21
N ARG A 400 -15.57 -7.91 -14.25
CA ARG A 400 -14.14 -8.06 -13.95
C ARG A 400 -13.69 -9.49 -14.13
N PRO A 401 -12.48 -9.70 -14.66
CA PRO A 401 -11.88 -11.03 -14.74
C PRO A 401 -11.50 -11.56 -13.37
N THR A 402 -11.37 -12.89 -13.30
CA THR A 402 -10.86 -13.62 -12.14
C THR A 402 -9.40 -14.00 -12.35
N ALA A 403 -8.64 -14.06 -11.24
CA ALA A 403 -7.26 -14.56 -11.20
C ALA A 403 -7.00 -15.38 -9.94
N GLY A 404 -5.84 -15.96 -9.87
CA GLY A 404 -5.37 -16.62 -8.66
C GLY A 404 -3.85 -16.71 -8.68
N THR A 405 -3.22 -16.26 -7.60
CA THR A 405 -1.78 -16.28 -7.44
C THR A 405 -1.26 -17.69 -7.20
N ARG A 406 -0.28 -18.08 -7.99
CA ARG A 406 0.37 -19.40 -7.98
C ARG A 406 1.87 -19.27 -7.84
N SER A 407 2.47 -20.15 -7.08
CA SER A 407 3.94 -20.32 -6.98
C SER A 407 4.47 -21.53 -7.77
N THR A 408 3.56 -22.32 -8.39
CA THR A 408 3.91 -23.54 -9.13
C THR A 408 3.68 -23.34 -10.63
N ARG A 409 4.66 -23.73 -11.44
CA ARG A 409 4.52 -23.76 -12.91
C ARG A 409 3.48 -24.80 -13.33
N ARG A 410 2.78 -24.54 -14.44
CA ARG A 410 1.79 -25.45 -15.05
C ARG A 410 0.63 -25.82 -14.13
N SER A 411 0.38 -25.02 -13.11
CA SER A 411 -0.83 -25.13 -12.29
C SER A 411 -2.07 -24.93 -13.14
N GLN A 412 -3.16 -25.60 -12.76
CA GLN A 412 -4.44 -25.54 -13.48
C GLN A 412 -4.99 -24.11 -13.56
N LEU A 413 -5.45 -23.70 -14.72
CA LEU A 413 -6.01 -22.39 -14.97
C LEU A 413 -7.53 -22.46 -15.18
N LEU A 414 -8.30 -22.19 -14.13
CA LEU A 414 -9.76 -22.06 -14.16
C LEU A 414 -10.19 -20.60 -14.33
N GLU A 415 -9.34 -19.69 -13.91
CA GLU A 415 -9.51 -18.25 -13.91
C GLU A 415 -9.31 -17.67 -15.33
N ASP A 416 -9.60 -16.39 -15.48
CA ASP A 416 -9.43 -15.64 -16.74
C ASP A 416 -7.98 -15.20 -16.93
N VAL A 417 -7.24 -15.00 -15.82
CA VAL A 417 -5.86 -14.50 -15.79
C VAL A 417 -4.98 -15.44 -14.98
N TYR A 418 -3.84 -15.81 -15.53
CA TYR A 418 -2.79 -16.52 -14.80
C TYR A 418 -1.94 -15.51 -14.04
N ALA A 419 -2.04 -15.50 -12.72
CA ALA A 419 -1.19 -14.71 -11.85
C ALA A 419 -0.10 -15.61 -11.25
N TYR A 420 1.16 -15.20 -11.34
CA TYR A 420 2.31 -16.03 -10.97
C TYR A 420 3.23 -15.31 -9.99
N THR A 421 3.63 -15.98 -8.93
CA THR A 421 4.71 -15.57 -8.03
C THR A 421 6.04 -16.00 -8.64
N ASP A 422 6.83 -15.05 -9.14
CA ASP A 422 8.09 -15.32 -9.84
C ASP A 422 9.29 -14.99 -8.95
N TYR A 423 9.87 -16.01 -8.36
CA TYR A 423 11.10 -15.91 -7.57
C TYR A 423 12.32 -16.52 -8.28
N SER A 424 12.31 -16.52 -9.60
CA SER A 424 13.39 -17.11 -10.40
C SER A 424 14.66 -16.25 -10.48
N TYR A 425 14.56 -14.95 -10.22
CA TYR A 425 15.70 -14.04 -10.35
C TYR A 425 16.61 -14.05 -9.13
N HIS A 426 17.85 -14.51 -9.31
CA HIS A 426 18.87 -14.58 -8.26
C HIS A 426 20.01 -13.57 -8.43
N GLY A 427 19.72 -12.40 -9.06
CA GLY A 427 20.70 -11.32 -9.25
C GLY A 427 21.50 -11.41 -10.55
N ARG A 428 21.31 -12.44 -11.37
CA ARG A 428 21.97 -12.64 -12.66
C ARG A 428 21.00 -13.22 -13.69
N GLY A 429 21.22 -12.94 -14.94
CA GLY A 429 20.40 -13.44 -16.04
C GLY A 429 19.10 -12.65 -16.25
N VAL A 430 18.07 -13.33 -16.75
CA VAL A 430 16.75 -12.72 -17.02
C VAL A 430 15.98 -12.53 -15.71
N GLY A 431 15.34 -11.37 -15.54
CA GLY A 431 14.67 -10.97 -14.32
C GLY A 431 13.36 -11.71 -14.04
N CYS A 432 12.79 -12.39 -15.02
CA CYS A 432 11.57 -13.19 -14.82
C CYS A 432 11.54 -14.38 -15.77
N GLU A 433 10.74 -15.39 -15.43
CA GLU A 433 10.53 -16.55 -16.27
C GLU A 433 9.77 -16.23 -17.55
N ALA A 434 10.07 -16.96 -18.62
CA ALA A 434 9.28 -16.87 -19.82
C ALA A 434 7.85 -17.38 -19.57
N ARG A 435 6.84 -16.60 -19.93
CA ARG A 435 5.41 -16.98 -19.76
C ARG A 435 5.11 -18.38 -20.26
N THR A 436 5.68 -18.78 -21.41
CA THR A 436 5.49 -20.11 -22.01
C THR A 436 6.12 -21.25 -21.21
N ALA A 437 7.08 -20.96 -20.35
CA ALA A 437 7.64 -21.94 -19.41
C ALA A 437 6.75 -22.11 -18.18
N VAL A 438 6.06 -21.03 -17.78
CA VAL A 438 5.18 -21.01 -16.59
C VAL A 438 3.81 -21.61 -16.92
N THR A 439 3.18 -21.21 -18.03
CA THR A 439 1.85 -21.69 -18.39
C THR A 439 1.78 -22.09 -19.88
N PRO A 440 1.18 -23.26 -20.21
CA PRO A 440 0.95 -23.63 -21.59
C PRO A 440 -0.21 -22.87 -22.24
N ASP A 441 -1.11 -22.26 -21.43
CA ASP A 441 -2.25 -21.50 -21.96
C ASP A 441 -1.86 -20.03 -22.20
N THR A 442 -1.46 -19.75 -23.42
CA THR A 442 -1.09 -18.40 -23.86
C THR A 442 -2.28 -17.60 -24.41
N ARG A 443 -3.49 -18.15 -24.41
CA ARG A 443 -4.70 -17.47 -24.91
C ARG A 443 -5.35 -16.56 -23.87
N LYS A 444 -5.07 -16.78 -22.57
CA LYS A 444 -5.58 -15.99 -21.46
C LYS A 444 -4.59 -14.91 -21.00
N GLY A 445 -5.01 -14.00 -20.15
CA GLY A 445 -4.15 -12.98 -19.54
C GLY A 445 -3.05 -13.60 -18.66
N TYR A 446 -1.95 -12.87 -18.50
CA TYR A 446 -0.84 -13.25 -17.64
C TYR A 446 -0.23 -12.02 -16.95
N LEU A 447 0.07 -12.14 -15.66
CA LEU A 447 0.82 -11.15 -14.89
C LEU A 447 1.71 -11.83 -13.84
N ILE A 448 2.73 -11.10 -13.40
CA ILE A 448 3.57 -11.49 -12.26
C ILE A 448 2.97 -10.81 -11.01
N SER A 449 2.30 -11.59 -10.17
CA SER A 449 1.60 -11.09 -8.98
C SER A 449 2.54 -10.79 -7.80
N GLU A 450 3.75 -11.38 -7.84
CA GLU A 450 4.72 -11.21 -6.78
C GLU A 450 6.12 -11.54 -7.29
N PHE A 451 7.11 -10.73 -6.90
CA PHE A 451 8.53 -10.98 -7.17
C PHE A 451 9.41 -10.32 -6.11
N GLU A 452 10.65 -10.74 -6.01
CA GLU A 452 11.73 -10.33 -5.10
C GLU A 452 11.48 -10.79 -3.66
N GLY A 453 10.88 -10.01 -2.80
CA GLY A 453 10.49 -10.38 -1.44
C GLY A 453 11.62 -11.01 -0.61
N ALA A 454 11.36 -12.18 -0.05
CA ALA A 454 12.28 -12.91 0.83
C ALA A 454 13.61 -13.33 0.16
N GLN A 455 13.74 -13.23 -1.16
CA GLN A 455 14.97 -13.58 -1.85
C GLN A 455 16.12 -12.62 -1.57
N PHE A 456 15.82 -11.34 -1.33
CA PHE A 456 16.85 -10.33 -1.07
C PHE A 456 16.32 -9.21 -0.16
N PRO A 457 16.06 -9.50 1.12
CA PRO A 457 15.66 -8.48 2.08
C PRO A 457 16.81 -7.47 2.27
N ALA A 458 16.49 -6.17 2.38
CA ALA A 458 17.47 -5.15 2.68
C ALA A 458 16.95 -4.19 3.74
N LYS A 459 17.78 -3.94 4.74
CA LYS A 459 17.57 -2.97 5.81
C LYS A 459 18.08 -1.61 5.39
N SER A 460 17.52 -0.54 5.93
CA SER A 460 17.97 0.82 5.64
C SER A 460 19.42 1.06 6.09
N PHE A 461 19.91 0.28 7.05
CA PHE A 461 21.26 0.36 7.63
C PHE A 461 22.23 -0.73 7.14
N ASP A 462 21.84 -1.53 6.14
CA ASP A 462 22.77 -2.40 5.41
C ASP A 462 23.79 -1.55 4.64
N ASP A 463 24.91 -2.14 4.26
CA ASP A 463 25.94 -1.44 3.47
C ASP A 463 25.40 -0.99 2.10
N GLU A 464 26.08 -0.04 1.48
CA GLU A 464 25.66 0.51 0.18
C GLU A 464 25.58 -0.55 -0.92
N PRO A 465 26.54 -1.48 -1.07
CA PRO A 465 26.44 -2.55 -2.06
C PRO A 465 25.18 -3.40 -1.91
N HIS A 466 24.79 -3.75 -0.68
CA HIS A 466 23.60 -4.55 -0.41
C HIS A 466 22.32 -3.80 -0.76
N ARG A 467 22.19 -2.53 -0.31
CA ARG A 467 21.03 -1.67 -0.63
C ARG A 467 20.92 -1.42 -2.14
N LEU A 468 22.04 -1.18 -2.82
CA LEU A 468 22.08 -1.02 -4.28
C LEU A 468 21.70 -2.32 -5.00
N ALA A 469 22.19 -3.47 -4.54
CA ALA A 469 21.84 -4.76 -5.13
C ALA A 469 20.33 -5.00 -5.08
N GLN A 470 19.64 -4.71 -3.97
CA GLN A 470 18.19 -4.80 -3.90
C GLN A 470 17.52 -3.89 -4.95
N ALA A 471 17.92 -2.64 -5.03
CA ALA A 471 17.34 -1.70 -6.00
C ALA A 471 17.51 -2.16 -7.46
N LEU A 472 18.71 -2.62 -7.82
CA LEU A 472 18.99 -3.12 -9.17
C LEU A 472 18.25 -4.43 -9.49
N ARG A 473 17.96 -5.26 -8.49
CA ARG A 473 17.13 -6.46 -8.63
C ARG A 473 15.70 -6.09 -8.99
N TYR A 474 15.07 -5.14 -8.26
CA TYR A 474 13.76 -4.58 -8.63
C TYR A 474 13.75 -4.02 -10.05
N ALA A 475 14.78 -3.24 -10.42
CA ALA A 475 14.91 -2.68 -11.77
C ALA A 475 15.01 -3.80 -12.83
N ALA A 476 15.73 -4.89 -12.55
CA ALA A 476 15.90 -6.01 -13.47
C ALA A 476 14.59 -6.75 -13.75
N VAL A 477 13.83 -7.07 -12.70
CA VAL A 477 12.54 -7.76 -12.87
C VAL A 477 11.52 -6.86 -13.57
N LEU A 478 11.43 -5.59 -13.20
CA LEU A 478 10.56 -4.62 -13.88
C LEU A 478 10.91 -4.49 -15.37
N ASN A 479 12.22 -4.35 -15.70
CA ASN A 479 12.68 -4.28 -17.07
C ASN A 479 12.26 -5.48 -17.91
N ASP A 480 12.51 -6.67 -17.40
CA ASP A 480 12.30 -7.90 -18.16
C ASP A 480 10.82 -8.28 -18.24
N THR A 481 10.01 -7.87 -17.26
CA THR A 481 8.54 -7.94 -17.31
C THR A 481 7.99 -7.08 -18.45
N ILE A 482 8.50 -5.85 -18.62
CA ILE A 482 8.12 -4.92 -19.68
C ILE A 482 8.58 -5.46 -21.05
N ALA A 483 9.78 -6.01 -21.13
CA ALA A 483 10.34 -6.54 -22.37
C ALA A 483 9.62 -7.79 -22.88
N GLN A 484 8.96 -8.55 -22.00
CA GLN A 484 8.32 -9.80 -22.37
C GLN A 484 6.91 -9.61 -22.92
N GLN A 485 6.66 -10.09 -24.14
CA GLN A 485 5.33 -10.02 -24.76
C GLN A 485 4.30 -10.86 -24.03
N GLY A 486 3.09 -10.32 -23.89
CA GLY A 486 1.95 -11.00 -23.27
C GLY A 486 1.99 -11.04 -21.75
N VAL A 487 2.94 -10.38 -21.12
CA VAL A 487 2.92 -10.06 -19.68
C VAL A 487 2.28 -8.70 -19.50
N ALA A 488 1.26 -8.61 -18.64
CA ALA A 488 0.55 -7.34 -18.41
C ALA A 488 1.28 -6.42 -17.43
N GLY A 489 2.27 -6.94 -16.72
CA GLY A 489 3.07 -6.24 -15.75
C GLY A 489 3.32 -7.05 -14.48
N SER A 490 3.82 -6.39 -13.44
CA SER A 490 4.26 -7.06 -12.22
C SER A 490 4.03 -6.27 -10.95
N PHE A 491 4.02 -6.99 -9.81
CA PHE A 491 3.86 -6.47 -8.45
C PHE A 491 5.03 -6.92 -7.59
N GLY A 492 5.90 -5.99 -7.18
CA GLY A 492 7.00 -6.28 -6.27
C GLY A 492 6.52 -6.55 -4.85
N TRP A 493 7.14 -7.45 -4.17
CA TRP A 493 6.91 -7.68 -2.74
C TRP A 493 7.97 -6.92 -1.94
N CYS A 494 7.60 -5.88 -1.19
CA CYS A 494 6.29 -5.26 -1.06
C CYS A 494 6.43 -3.73 -0.86
N MET A 495 5.34 -3.02 -0.60
CA MET A 495 5.37 -1.58 -0.36
C MET A 495 6.18 -1.22 0.90
N THR A 496 5.88 -1.87 2.02
CA THR A 496 6.47 -1.55 3.33
C THR A 496 6.99 -2.79 4.03
N ASP A 497 8.03 -2.62 4.84
CA ASP A 497 8.39 -3.61 5.85
C ASP A 497 7.19 -3.86 6.79
N TYR A 498 7.14 -5.03 7.42
CA TYR A 498 6.04 -5.41 8.31
C TYR A 498 6.50 -6.38 9.41
N ASN A 499 5.74 -6.42 10.49
CA ASN A 499 5.98 -7.41 11.53
C ASN A 499 5.63 -8.81 11.01
N THR A 500 6.51 -9.76 11.27
CA THR A 500 6.39 -11.12 10.76
C THR A 500 6.21 -12.14 11.88
N HIS A 501 5.50 -13.23 11.57
CA HIS A 501 5.26 -14.34 12.47
C HIS A 501 6.56 -15.10 12.82
N ARG A 502 6.60 -15.76 13.99
CA ARG A 502 7.75 -16.56 14.43
C ARG A 502 8.16 -17.64 13.40
N GLU A 503 7.20 -18.15 12.65
CA GLU A 503 7.44 -19.20 11.65
C GLU A 503 8.19 -18.70 10.41
N PHE A 504 8.22 -17.39 10.18
CA PHE A 504 8.99 -16.80 9.10
C PHE A 504 10.51 -16.90 9.34
N GLY A 505 10.95 -16.91 10.60
CA GLY A 505 12.36 -17.05 10.96
C GLY A 505 13.17 -15.77 11.00
N SER A 506 12.54 -14.59 10.96
CA SER A 506 13.23 -13.31 11.14
C SER A 506 13.70 -13.13 12.58
N GLY A 507 14.95 -12.72 12.77
CA GLY A 507 15.58 -12.60 14.10
C GLY A 507 14.93 -11.57 15.01
N ASP A 508 14.50 -10.42 14.46
CA ASP A 508 13.87 -9.32 15.18
C ASP A 508 12.36 -9.18 14.91
N ARG A 509 11.77 -10.15 14.24
CA ARG A 509 10.34 -10.20 13.91
C ARG A 509 9.88 -9.10 12.95
N ILE A 510 10.79 -8.62 12.12
CA ILE A 510 10.48 -7.72 11.00
C ILE A 510 10.89 -8.38 9.69
N SER A 511 10.02 -8.32 8.70
CA SER A 511 10.29 -8.65 7.31
C SER A 511 10.81 -7.39 6.60
N TYR A 512 12.09 -7.37 6.22
CA TYR A 512 12.74 -6.21 5.56
C TYR A 512 12.64 -6.26 4.04
N GLN A 513 11.48 -6.64 3.53
CA GLN A 513 11.23 -6.86 2.10
C GLN A 513 10.62 -5.64 1.41
N GLY A 514 10.18 -4.64 2.18
CA GLY A 514 9.55 -3.44 1.65
C GLY A 514 10.51 -2.53 0.88
N VAL A 515 9.97 -1.78 -0.08
CA VAL A 515 10.69 -0.64 -0.69
C VAL A 515 10.67 0.58 0.23
N MET A 516 9.83 0.56 1.25
CA MET A 516 9.75 1.53 2.35
C MET A 516 9.86 0.79 3.68
N ASP A 517 10.22 1.50 4.75
CA ASP A 517 10.15 0.97 6.12
C ASP A 517 8.70 0.90 6.65
N MET A 518 8.52 0.43 7.89
CA MET A 518 7.18 0.31 8.50
C MET A 518 6.48 1.66 8.73
N PHE A 519 7.23 2.76 8.78
CA PHE A 519 6.69 4.13 8.89
C PHE A 519 6.55 4.82 7.54
N ARG A 520 6.72 4.08 6.43
CA ARG A 520 6.63 4.57 5.05
C ARG A 520 7.79 5.51 4.66
N ASN A 521 8.92 5.48 5.35
CA ASN A 521 10.14 6.13 4.88
C ASN A 521 10.72 5.35 3.71
N PRO A 522 11.11 6.00 2.60
CA PRO A 522 11.62 5.33 1.41
C PRO A 522 13.03 4.74 1.63
N LYS A 523 13.23 3.51 1.19
CA LYS A 523 14.55 2.91 0.98
C LYS A 523 15.05 3.22 -0.44
N LEU A 524 16.31 2.85 -0.76
CA LEU A 524 16.87 3.08 -2.09
C LEU A 524 16.02 2.44 -3.22
N SER A 525 15.45 1.26 -2.98
CA SER A 525 14.57 0.57 -3.93
C SER A 525 13.27 1.32 -4.25
N ALA A 526 12.82 2.22 -3.39
CA ALA A 526 11.69 3.11 -3.68
C ALA A 526 11.97 4.03 -4.88
N ALA A 527 13.24 4.47 -5.03
CA ALA A 527 13.64 5.33 -6.13
C ALA A 527 13.54 4.64 -7.49
N VAL A 528 13.64 3.29 -7.55
CA VAL A 528 13.43 2.52 -8.77
C VAL A 528 12.01 2.74 -9.31
N TYR A 529 11.01 2.63 -8.45
CA TYR A 529 9.61 2.88 -8.81
C TYR A 529 9.34 4.36 -9.10
N ALA A 530 9.79 5.24 -8.22
CA ALA A 530 9.57 6.68 -8.33
C ALA A 530 10.13 7.26 -9.62
N SER A 531 11.30 6.78 -10.06
CA SER A 531 11.94 7.22 -11.30
C SER A 531 11.24 6.76 -12.59
N GLN A 532 10.30 5.81 -12.52
CA GLN A 532 9.57 5.36 -13.72
C GLN A 532 8.37 6.25 -14.07
N LYS A 533 8.10 7.30 -13.31
CA LYS A 533 7.04 8.28 -13.64
C LYS A 533 7.47 9.14 -14.83
N THR A 534 6.52 9.40 -15.73
CA THR A 534 6.71 10.43 -16.77
C THR A 534 6.64 11.81 -16.13
N PRO A 535 7.71 12.62 -16.17
CA PRO A 535 7.68 13.96 -15.58
C PRO A 535 6.81 14.90 -16.42
N ARG A 536 6.03 15.73 -15.75
CA ARG A 536 5.20 16.80 -16.36
C ARG A 536 5.73 18.20 -16.04
N SER A 537 6.54 18.28 -14.99
CA SER A 537 7.14 19.53 -14.49
C SER A 537 8.50 19.26 -13.85
N PRO A 538 9.34 20.29 -13.65
CA PRO A 538 10.61 20.16 -12.93
C PRO A 538 10.47 19.53 -11.53
N SER A 539 9.35 19.74 -10.85
CA SER A 539 9.08 19.17 -9.53
C SER A 539 8.83 17.64 -9.54
N ASP A 540 8.53 17.07 -10.72
CA ASP A 540 8.33 15.62 -10.87
C ASP A 540 9.66 14.87 -11.06
N ILE A 541 10.77 15.60 -11.24
CA ILE A 541 12.08 14.98 -11.43
C ILE A 541 12.57 14.37 -10.12
N VAL A 542 12.86 13.09 -10.18
CA VAL A 542 13.48 12.30 -9.12
C VAL A 542 14.99 12.26 -9.37
N LEU A 543 15.77 12.35 -8.33
CA LEU A 543 17.20 12.06 -8.34
C LEU A 543 17.61 11.44 -7.03
N GLU A 544 17.99 10.18 -7.07
CA GLU A 544 18.55 9.46 -5.92
C GLU A 544 19.88 8.85 -6.36
N VAL A 545 20.96 9.15 -5.62
CA VAL A 545 22.31 8.63 -5.87
C VAL A 545 22.61 7.55 -4.84
N SER A 546 23.00 6.37 -5.29
CA SER A 546 23.14 5.17 -4.47
C SER A 546 24.29 5.21 -3.45
N SER A 547 25.22 6.16 -3.55
CA SER A 547 26.41 6.24 -2.71
C SER A 547 26.44 7.53 -1.91
N SER A 548 26.95 7.44 -0.67
CA SER A 548 27.32 8.60 0.15
C SER A 548 28.54 9.34 -0.39
N MET A 549 29.34 8.70 -1.26
CA MET A 549 30.67 9.11 -1.72
C MET A 549 31.73 9.19 -0.59
N ALA A 550 31.42 8.65 0.57
CA ALA A 550 32.35 8.61 1.71
C ALA A 550 33.26 7.38 1.62
N LEU A 551 34.52 7.58 1.33
CA LEU A 551 35.49 6.47 1.11
C LEU A 551 35.64 5.59 2.36
N GLY A 552 35.54 6.17 3.58
CA GLY A 552 35.66 5.45 4.85
C GLY A 552 34.57 4.39 5.10
N ASP A 553 33.43 4.49 4.42
CA ASP A 553 32.32 3.55 4.56
C ASP A 553 32.52 2.28 3.70
N HIS A 554 33.56 2.24 2.90
CA HIS A 554 33.82 1.13 1.97
C HIS A 554 35.07 0.34 2.35
N PRO A 555 35.09 -0.99 2.18
CA PRO A 555 36.26 -1.80 2.43
C PRO A 555 37.49 -1.31 1.66
N GLY A 556 38.58 -1.06 2.36
CA GLY A 556 39.81 -0.54 1.76
C GLY A 556 39.72 0.89 1.19
N GLY A 557 38.59 1.58 1.36
CA GLY A 557 38.35 2.90 0.78
C GLY A 557 37.93 2.86 -0.71
N PHE A 558 37.51 1.69 -1.21
CA PHE A 558 37.06 1.53 -2.60
C PHE A 558 35.55 1.65 -2.69
N ALA A 559 35.09 2.80 -3.12
CA ALA A 559 33.67 3.02 -3.40
C ALA A 559 33.27 2.25 -4.66
N GLY A 560 32.60 1.14 -4.51
CA GLY A 560 32.15 0.24 -5.60
C GLY A 560 31.30 0.90 -6.70
N ALA A 561 30.36 0.18 -7.26
CA ALA A 561 29.45 0.71 -8.29
C ALA A 561 28.60 1.87 -7.72
N CYS A 562 28.41 2.93 -8.50
CA CYS A 562 27.55 4.05 -8.16
C CYS A 562 26.49 4.24 -9.25
N TRP A 563 25.23 4.40 -8.84
CA TRP A 563 24.09 4.53 -9.73
C TRP A 563 23.22 5.69 -9.34
N ALA A 564 22.58 6.31 -10.33
CA ALA A 564 21.52 7.28 -10.12
C ALA A 564 20.17 6.74 -10.64
N PHE A 565 19.14 6.85 -9.81
CA PHE A 565 17.77 6.57 -10.16
C PHE A 565 17.07 7.90 -10.44
N THR A 566 16.74 8.14 -11.71
CA THR A 566 16.18 9.43 -12.15
C THR A 566 15.29 9.24 -13.37
N ASN A 567 14.28 10.10 -13.51
CA ASN A 567 13.48 10.26 -14.71
C ASN A 567 13.88 11.49 -15.55
N ALA A 568 15.07 12.05 -15.29
CA ALA A 568 15.66 13.11 -16.10
C ALA A 568 16.27 12.57 -17.40
N GLU A 569 16.58 13.47 -18.33
CA GLU A 569 17.17 13.13 -19.63
C GLU A 569 18.66 12.78 -19.52
N SER A 570 19.38 13.44 -18.61
CA SER A 570 20.80 13.18 -18.33
C SER A 570 21.17 13.57 -16.89
N LEU A 571 22.35 13.16 -16.49
CA LEU A 571 22.97 13.46 -15.19
C LEU A 571 24.34 14.08 -15.41
N ARG A 572 24.60 15.27 -14.85
CA ARG A 572 25.91 15.90 -14.82
C ARG A 572 26.57 15.68 -13.49
N LEU A 573 27.85 15.32 -13.54
CA LEU A 573 28.72 15.18 -12.37
C LEU A 573 29.75 16.30 -12.34
N TYR A 574 29.89 16.91 -11.17
CA TYR A 574 30.95 17.86 -10.83
C TYR A 574 31.71 17.35 -9.62
N ARG A 575 33.02 17.61 -9.60
CA ARG A 575 33.89 17.42 -8.44
C ARG A 575 34.54 18.74 -8.10
N ASP A 576 34.43 19.20 -6.86
CA ASP A 576 35.00 20.46 -6.37
C ASP A 576 34.71 21.66 -7.32
N ASN A 577 33.47 21.73 -7.84
CA ASN A 577 32.98 22.68 -8.85
C ASN A 577 33.46 22.46 -10.31
N ASP A 578 34.37 21.54 -10.56
CA ASP A 578 34.78 21.19 -11.92
C ASP A 578 33.84 20.17 -12.55
N PHE A 579 33.44 20.43 -13.78
CA PHE A 579 32.70 19.49 -14.57
C PHE A 579 33.52 18.25 -14.90
N VAL A 580 32.99 17.08 -14.54
CA VAL A 580 33.61 15.77 -14.77
C VAL A 580 33.08 15.13 -16.04
N ALA A 581 31.80 14.84 -16.05
CA ALA A 581 31.11 14.13 -17.14
C ALA A 581 29.60 14.35 -17.13
N GLU A 582 28.97 14.08 -18.27
CA GLU A 582 27.52 13.97 -18.41
C GLU A 582 27.14 12.55 -18.82
N PHE A 583 26.19 11.95 -18.12
CA PHE A 583 25.71 10.58 -18.32
C PHE A 583 24.28 10.59 -18.84
N THR A 584 23.97 9.69 -19.73
CA THR A 584 22.62 9.46 -20.24
C THR A 584 22.15 8.04 -19.91
N PRO A 585 20.83 7.81 -19.78
CA PRO A 585 20.31 6.45 -19.61
C PRO A 585 20.74 5.54 -20.76
N ASP A 586 21.28 4.36 -20.43
CA ASP A 586 21.66 3.38 -21.45
C ASP A 586 20.42 2.67 -22.02
N ARG A 587 20.00 3.11 -23.21
CA ARG A 587 18.85 2.56 -23.94
C ARG A 587 19.15 1.25 -24.69
N ARG A 588 20.36 0.72 -24.56
CA ARG A 588 20.80 -0.56 -25.20
C ARG A 588 21.31 -1.56 -24.17
N GLY A 589 21.48 -1.13 -22.93
CA GLY A 589 22.00 -1.93 -21.84
C GLY A 589 20.94 -2.79 -21.14
N ARG A 590 21.28 -3.22 -19.93
CA ARG A 590 20.51 -4.17 -19.12
C ARG A 590 19.08 -3.71 -18.80
N PHE A 591 18.86 -2.40 -18.70
CA PHE A 591 17.59 -1.81 -18.27
C PHE A 591 16.86 -1.06 -19.38
N ALA A 592 17.16 -1.38 -20.64
CA ALA A 592 16.71 -0.62 -21.81
C ALA A 592 15.18 -0.59 -22.01
N ALA A 593 14.44 -1.56 -21.49
CA ALA A 593 12.99 -1.61 -21.58
C ALA A 593 12.27 -0.72 -20.54
N LEU A 594 12.96 -0.32 -19.48
CA LEU A 594 12.38 0.62 -18.50
C LEU A 594 12.11 1.99 -19.16
N PRO A 595 11.01 2.67 -18.82
CA PRO A 595 10.76 4.06 -19.24
C PRO A 595 11.94 4.98 -18.93
N HIS A 596 12.52 4.84 -17.74
CA HIS A 596 13.69 5.60 -17.29
C HIS A 596 14.73 4.63 -16.71
N PRO A 597 15.65 4.10 -17.54
CA PRO A 597 16.73 3.23 -17.07
C PRO A 597 17.58 3.92 -16.02
N PRO A 598 17.98 3.23 -14.93
CA PRO A 598 18.98 3.75 -14.01
C PRO A 598 20.28 4.10 -14.72
N ILE A 599 20.94 5.17 -14.30
CA ILE A 599 22.19 5.65 -14.89
C ILE A 599 23.36 5.16 -14.05
N GLU A 600 24.26 4.38 -14.66
CA GLU A 600 25.52 4.02 -14.02
C GLU A 600 26.48 5.20 -14.10
N ILE A 601 27.03 5.61 -12.96
CA ILE A 601 28.04 6.65 -12.86
C ILE A 601 29.40 5.96 -12.89
N HIS A 602 29.94 5.82 -14.07
CA HIS A 602 31.15 5.01 -14.32
C HIS A 602 32.40 5.83 -14.46
N ASP A 603 32.32 7.16 -14.59
CA ASP A 603 33.47 8.05 -14.74
C ASP A 603 33.46 9.17 -13.70
N PHE A 604 34.49 9.19 -12.83
CA PHE A 604 34.71 10.18 -11.78
C PHE A 604 35.89 11.09 -12.03
N VAL A 605 36.55 10.92 -13.17
CA VAL A 605 37.78 11.61 -13.56
C VAL A 605 37.53 12.51 -14.76
N GLY A 606 36.91 11.98 -15.81
CA GLY A 606 36.46 12.72 -16.98
C GLY A 606 37.46 13.70 -17.55
N LEU A 607 37.04 14.95 -17.72
CA LEU A 607 37.83 16.03 -18.31
C LEU A 607 38.89 16.59 -17.37
N LEU A 608 38.98 16.17 -16.11
CA LEU A 608 39.94 16.70 -15.15
C LEU A 608 41.40 16.41 -15.58
N LEU A 609 41.64 15.28 -16.24
CA LEU A 609 42.97 14.92 -16.75
C LEU A 609 43.44 15.86 -17.86
N GLU A 610 42.56 16.22 -18.78
CA GLU A 610 42.87 17.21 -19.83
C GLU A 610 43.18 18.57 -19.20
N LYS A 611 42.35 18.98 -18.24
CA LYS A 611 42.41 20.29 -17.63
C LYS A 611 43.66 20.51 -16.74
N TYR A 612 44.04 19.51 -15.97
CA TYR A 612 45.03 19.68 -14.92
C TYR A 612 46.36 18.94 -15.16
N GLU A 613 46.36 17.86 -16.00
CA GLU A 613 47.58 17.09 -16.29
C GLU A 613 48.08 17.35 -17.70
N GLY A 614 47.33 18.08 -18.51
CA GLY A 614 47.75 18.32 -19.92
C GLY A 614 47.81 17.02 -20.75
N ILE A 615 47.14 15.95 -20.31
CA ILE A 615 47.05 14.70 -21.05
C ILE A 615 46.21 14.96 -22.30
N ASP A 616 46.65 14.55 -23.44
CA ASP A 616 45.98 14.81 -24.70
C ASP A 616 44.56 14.15 -24.73
N ARG A 617 43.70 14.75 -25.54
CA ARG A 617 42.26 14.40 -25.62
C ARG A 617 42.01 12.95 -26.04
N THR A 618 42.98 12.26 -26.63
CA THR A 618 42.89 10.85 -27.06
C THR A 618 43.34 9.88 -25.98
N ALA A 619 44.32 10.28 -25.15
CA ALA A 619 44.86 9.50 -24.06
C ALA A 619 44.02 9.66 -22.76
N ALA A 620 43.51 10.86 -22.47
CA ALA A 620 42.77 11.16 -21.24
C ALA A 620 41.60 10.20 -20.97
N PRO A 621 40.70 9.85 -21.89
CA PRO A 621 39.64 8.87 -21.65
C PRO A 621 40.16 7.47 -21.35
N GLN A 622 41.32 7.08 -21.91
CA GLN A 622 41.93 5.77 -21.64
C GLN A 622 42.52 5.71 -20.23
N VAL A 623 43.15 6.78 -19.78
CA VAL A 623 43.67 6.91 -18.41
C VAL A 623 42.50 6.96 -17.42
N ALA A 624 41.47 7.75 -17.71
CA ALA A 624 40.26 7.82 -16.88
C ALA A 624 39.60 6.44 -16.72
N ALA A 625 39.52 5.65 -17.81
CA ALA A 625 38.98 4.30 -17.75
C ALA A 625 39.77 3.37 -16.82
N ILE A 626 41.12 3.48 -16.84
CA ILE A 626 41.99 2.71 -15.95
C ILE A 626 41.73 3.12 -14.47
N LEU A 627 41.69 4.42 -14.18
CA LEU A 627 41.49 4.94 -12.82
C LEU A 627 40.12 4.56 -12.29
N ASN A 628 39.09 4.61 -13.11
CA ASN A 628 37.75 4.20 -12.73
C ASN A 628 37.63 2.68 -12.51
N GLU A 629 38.38 1.87 -13.26
CA GLU A 629 38.48 0.42 -13.01
C GLU A 629 39.19 0.15 -11.69
N MET A 630 40.32 0.81 -11.41
CA MET A 630 41.02 0.73 -10.13
C MET A 630 40.09 1.06 -8.96
N ARG A 631 39.22 2.07 -9.10
CA ARG A 631 38.21 2.45 -8.11
C ARG A 631 37.16 1.35 -7.85
N ARG A 632 36.65 0.78 -8.93
CA ARG A 632 35.57 -0.21 -8.88
C ARG A 632 36.06 -1.57 -8.37
N ASP A 633 37.25 -1.97 -8.83
CA ASP A 633 37.80 -3.32 -8.66
C ASP A 633 38.99 -3.36 -7.67
N ALA A 634 38.97 -2.46 -6.69
CA ALA A 634 39.96 -2.43 -5.60
C ALA A 634 41.43 -2.46 -6.04
N MET A 635 41.81 -1.58 -6.96
CA MET A 635 43.14 -1.47 -7.60
C MET A 635 43.54 -2.61 -8.54
N GLU A 636 42.64 -3.59 -8.77
CA GLU A 636 42.88 -4.63 -9.76
C GLU A 636 42.64 -4.08 -11.16
N LEU A 637 43.48 -4.52 -12.11
CA LEU A 637 43.39 -4.16 -13.53
C LEU A 637 43.10 -5.39 -14.38
N SER A 638 42.14 -5.26 -15.26
CA SER A 638 41.87 -6.24 -16.31
C SER A 638 43.07 -6.34 -17.29
N PRO A 639 43.20 -7.45 -18.02
CA PRO A 639 44.22 -7.56 -19.08
C PRO A 639 44.17 -6.41 -20.09
N LEU A 640 42.98 -5.91 -20.41
CA LEU A 640 42.78 -4.80 -21.32
C LEU A 640 43.35 -3.49 -20.74
N SER A 641 43.09 -3.18 -19.50
CA SER A 641 43.58 -1.96 -18.84
C SER A 641 45.09 -2.01 -18.60
N ARG A 642 45.65 -3.19 -18.33
CA ARG A 642 47.13 -3.38 -18.33
C ARG A 642 47.72 -3.12 -19.69
N ALA A 643 47.14 -3.64 -20.78
CA ALA A 643 47.60 -3.36 -22.16
C ALA A 643 47.52 -1.85 -22.48
N ARG A 644 46.45 -1.16 -22.09
CA ARG A 644 46.30 0.29 -22.23
C ARG A 644 47.38 1.06 -21.47
N MET A 645 47.63 0.68 -20.21
CA MET A 645 48.72 1.26 -19.40
C MET A 645 50.09 1.22 -20.14
N TYR A 646 50.44 0.03 -20.68
CA TYR A 646 51.67 -0.11 -21.43
C TYR A 646 51.65 0.70 -22.74
N SER A 647 50.56 0.75 -23.48
CA SER A 647 50.44 1.52 -24.71
C SER A 647 50.57 3.03 -24.46
N LEU A 648 50.10 3.50 -23.35
CA LEU A 648 50.20 4.89 -22.91
C LEU A 648 51.54 5.22 -22.25
N ARG A 649 52.42 4.24 -22.08
CA ARG A 649 53.71 4.34 -21.39
C ARG A 649 53.58 4.86 -19.96
N LEU A 650 52.49 4.55 -19.26
CA LEU A 650 52.26 4.90 -17.88
C LEU A 650 52.88 3.84 -16.97
N SER A 651 53.56 4.28 -15.94
CA SER A 651 54.02 3.41 -14.86
C SER A 651 52.87 3.20 -13.85
N TRP A 652 52.95 2.12 -13.08
CA TRP A 652 52.03 1.89 -11.97
C TRP A 652 52.04 3.04 -10.94
N ASN A 653 53.23 3.58 -10.66
CA ASN A 653 53.36 4.68 -9.70
C ASN A 653 52.64 5.96 -10.18
N GLU A 654 52.74 6.29 -11.48
CA GLU A 654 52.01 7.44 -12.03
C GLU A 654 50.50 7.23 -11.94
N LEU A 655 50.00 6.05 -12.25
CA LEU A 655 48.58 5.74 -12.10
C LEU A 655 48.12 5.84 -10.67
N VAL A 656 48.89 5.35 -9.68
CA VAL A 656 48.59 5.46 -8.26
C VAL A 656 48.57 6.92 -7.81
N GLN A 657 49.49 7.77 -8.30
CA GLN A 657 49.51 9.21 -7.99
C GLN A 657 48.26 9.91 -8.57
N LEU A 658 47.87 9.60 -9.81
CA LEU A 658 46.65 10.11 -10.44
C LEU A 658 45.43 9.62 -9.72
N TYR A 659 45.41 8.35 -9.28
CA TYR A 659 44.33 7.79 -8.49
C TYR A 659 44.14 8.57 -7.16
N TYR A 660 45.24 8.80 -6.43
CA TYR A 660 45.21 9.56 -5.17
C TYR A 660 44.70 10.99 -5.37
N LYS A 661 45.06 11.61 -6.51
CA LYS A 661 44.66 12.98 -6.83
C LYS A 661 43.18 13.08 -7.26
N TYR A 662 42.67 12.18 -8.10
CA TYR A 662 41.35 12.32 -8.73
C TYR A 662 40.28 11.41 -8.18
N ILE A 663 40.60 10.30 -7.57
CA ILE A 663 39.67 9.40 -6.90
C ILE A 663 39.75 9.59 -5.39
N GLY A 664 40.97 9.49 -4.83
CA GLY A 664 41.23 9.57 -3.41
C GLY A 664 41.50 8.21 -2.77
N VAL A 665 42.06 8.25 -1.57
CA VAL A 665 42.27 7.12 -0.67
C VAL A 665 41.93 7.55 0.74
N LEU A 666 41.86 6.61 1.68
CA LEU A 666 41.70 6.92 3.10
C LEU A 666 42.80 7.91 3.55
N GLY A 667 42.38 9.05 4.12
CA GLY A 667 43.25 10.14 4.52
C GLY A 667 43.55 11.19 3.44
N SER A 668 43.06 11.04 2.22
CA SER A 668 43.05 12.12 1.21
C SER A 668 42.05 13.22 1.60
N PRO A 669 42.29 14.49 1.14
CA PRO A 669 41.27 15.52 1.26
C PRO A 669 39.94 15.03 0.64
N ALA A 670 38.85 15.20 1.37
CA ALA A 670 37.57 14.82 0.88
C ALA A 670 37.11 15.77 -0.23
N ALA A 671 36.58 15.20 -1.30
CA ALA A 671 36.00 15.93 -2.42
C ALA A 671 34.51 16.23 -2.24
N VAL A 672 34.07 17.32 -2.85
CA VAL A 672 32.64 17.64 -2.96
C VAL A 672 32.14 17.13 -4.31
N TYR A 673 31.16 16.22 -4.30
CA TYR A 673 30.52 15.74 -5.50
C TYR A 673 29.12 16.34 -5.66
N ARG A 674 28.84 16.93 -6.82
CA ARG A 674 27.57 17.52 -7.14
C ARG A 674 26.98 16.82 -8.38
N PHE A 675 25.79 16.27 -8.21
CA PHE A 675 25.01 15.57 -9.22
C PHE A 675 23.82 16.43 -9.62
N GLU A 676 23.70 16.72 -10.91
CA GLU A 676 22.61 17.53 -11.46
C GLU A 676 21.78 16.73 -12.46
N ALA A 677 20.50 16.51 -12.13
CA ALA A 677 19.53 15.96 -13.07
C ALA A 677 19.14 17.04 -14.08
N VAL A 678 19.32 16.73 -15.36
CA VAL A 678 19.07 17.65 -16.48
C VAL A 678 17.78 17.26 -17.19
N TRP A 679 16.88 18.24 -17.34
CA TRP A 679 15.63 18.09 -18.05
C TRP A 679 15.40 19.32 -18.94
N HIS A 680 15.10 19.07 -20.25
CA HIS A 680 15.04 20.13 -21.28
C HIS A 680 16.28 21.05 -21.29
N GLY A 681 17.46 20.40 -21.17
CA GLY A 681 18.77 21.07 -21.21
C GLY A 681 19.14 21.87 -19.95
N ARG A 682 18.29 21.88 -18.91
CA ARG A 682 18.53 22.63 -17.67
C ARG A 682 18.68 21.70 -16.48
N ALA A 683 19.58 22.04 -15.56
CA ALA A 683 19.65 21.38 -14.27
C ALA A 683 18.40 21.77 -13.46
N VAL A 684 17.61 20.76 -13.07
CA VAL A 684 16.32 20.97 -12.35
C VAL A 684 16.31 20.36 -10.95
N ARG A 685 17.22 19.44 -10.66
CA ARG A 685 17.42 18.87 -9.34
C ARG A 685 18.89 18.59 -9.10
N THR A 686 19.36 18.90 -7.90
CA THR A 686 20.76 18.76 -7.51
C THR A 686 20.88 17.97 -6.24
N VAL A 687 21.85 17.07 -6.17
CA VAL A 687 22.29 16.35 -4.99
C VAL A 687 23.76 16.65 -4.78
N VAL A 688 24.14 17.09 -3.58
CA VAL A 688 25.53 17.36 -3.21
C VAL A 688 25.97 16.36 -2.15
N LYS A 689 27.06 15.67 -2.39
CA LYS A 689 27.70 14.74 -1.44
C LYS A 689 29.04 15.32 -1.03
N GLU A 690 29.15 15.64 0.23
CA GLU A 690 30.35 16.18 0.87
C GLU A 690 30.48 15.67 2.30
N PRO A 691 31.62 15.86 2.98
CA PRO A 691 31.75 15.47 4.37
C PRO A 691 30.67 16.09 5.24
N VAL A 692 30.11 15.28 6.14
CA VAL A 692 29.09 15.72 7.07
C VAL A 692 29.68 16.78 8.03
N GLN A 693 29.08 17.97 8.03
CA GLN A 693 29.49 19.10 8.90
C GLN A 693 28.44 19.36 9.98
N SER A 694 27.18 19.06 9.71
CA SER A 694 26.10 19.22 10.68
C SER A 694 25.01 18.17 10.45
N ILE A 695 24.35 17.79 11.53
CA ILE A 695 23.23 16.87 11.52
C ILE A 695 21.98 17.66 11.85
N ARG A 696 20.90 17.41 11.10
CA ARG A 696 19.58 17.95 11.37
C ARG A 696 18.58 16.80 11.48
N LEU A 697 17.62 16.94 12.38
CA LEU A 697 16.45 16.06 12.44
C LEU A 697 15.33 16.67 11.57
N GLU A 698 15.03 16.04 10.46
CA GLU A 698 13.87 16.37 9.64
C GLU A 698 12.66 15.61 10.17
N CYS A 699 11.61 16.34 10.52
CA CYS A 699 10.34 15.77 10.95
C CYS A 699 9.24 16.15 9.96
N THR A 700 8.65 15.17 9.31
CA THR A 700 7.54 15.37 8.37
C THR A 700 6.27 14.74 8.92
N VAL A 701 5.23 15.57 9.09
CA VAL A 701 3.87 15.12 9.42
C VAL A 701 3.05 15.09 8.14
N HIS A 702 2.59 13.89 7.74
CA HIS A 702 1.93 13.68 6.45
C HIS A 702 0.54 14.33 6.34
N ASN A 703 -0.12 14.59 7.44
CA ASN A 703 -1.39 15.33 7.49
C ASN A 703 -1.43 16.20 8.74
N PRO A 704 -1.06 17.49 8.66
CA PRO A 704 -1.03 18.36 9.83
C PRO A 704 -2.42 18.86 10.28
N ILE A 705 -3.47 18.61 9.50
CA ILE A 705 -4.85 18.93 9.86
C ILE A 705 -5.61 17.64 10.08
N LEU A 706 -5.94 17.34 11.33
CA LEU A 706 -6.68 16.15 11.71
C LEU A 706 -8.13 16.52 12.04
N THR A 707 -9.05 15.59 11.77
CA THR A 707 -10.46 15.76 12.06
C THR A 707 -10.94 14.64 12.99
N ASP A 708 -11.01 14.95 14.28
CA ASP A 708 -11.69 14.06 15.23
C ASP A 708 -13.19 14.13 14.98
N GLY A 709 -13.82 13.00 14.83
CA GLY A 709 -15.24 12.92 14.46
C GLY A 709 -15.82 11.57 14.82
N PRO A 710 -16.42 10.88 13.85
CA PRO A 710 -17.01 9.55 14.09
C PRO A 710 -16.01 8.52 14.61
N THR A 711 -14.74 8.69 14.27
CA THR A 711 -13.60 7.96 14.81
C THR A 711 -12.50 8.95 15.22
N TRP A 712 -11.53 8.49 16.01
CA TRP A 712 -10.28 9.22 16.16
C TRP A 712 -9.56 9.31 14.81
N ASP A 713 -8.81 10.40 14.62
CA ASP A 713 -8.00 10.61 13.42
C ASP A 713 -6.50 10.52 13.75
N CYS A 714 -5.68 10.36 12.72
CA CYS A 714 -4.26 10.08 12.91
C CYS A 714 -3.38 10.69 11.80
N ALA A 715 -2.23 11.22 12.22
CA ALA A 715 -1.16 11.60 11.32
C ALA A 715 0.02 10.63 11.42
N ALA A 716 0.56 10.23 10.27
CA ALA A 716 1.85 9.55 10.21
C ALA A 716 2.99 10.57 10.29
N VAL A 717 4.02 10.25 11.06
CA VAL A 717 5.21 11.07 11.26
C VAL A 717 6.42 10.31 10.75
N SER A 718 7.15 10.91 9.83
CA SER A 718 8.46 10.46 9.36
C SER A 718 9.57 11.29 10.03
N LEU A 719 10.58 10.61 10.55
CA LEU A 719 11.76 11.21 11.17
C LEU A 719 13.00 10.79 10.39
N ARG A 720 13.83 11.74 10.02
CA ARG A 720 15.03 11.48 9.24
C ARG A 720 16.21 12.31 9.76
N ALA A 721 17.33 11.67 10.05
CA ALA A 721 18.59 12.37 10.26
C ALA A 721 19.21 12.70 8.90
N ILE A 722 19.46 13.97 8.65
CA ILE A 722 20.00 14.46 7.39
C ILE A 722 21.23 15.36 7.64
N ASP A 723 22.13 15.39 6.63
CA ASP A 723 23.26 16.31 6.63
C ASP A 723 22.86 17.74 6.24
N GLN A 724 23.84 18.65 6.13
CA GLN A 724 23.65 20.03 5.69
C GLN A 724 23.03 20.18 4.30
N ASN A 725 23.16 19.16 3.43
CA ASN A 725 22.65 19.14 2.06
C ASN A 725 21.31 18.39 1.92
N GLY A 726 20.77 17.86 3.03
CA GLY A 726 19.52 17.09 3.04
C GLY A 726 19.67 15.62 2.67
N ASN A 727 20.88 15.09 2.62
CA ASN A 727 21.10 13.67 2.41
C ASN A 727 20.82 12.89 3.69
N LEU A 728 20.16 11.74 3.55
CA LEU A 728 19.96 10.81 4.66
C LEU A 728 21.31 10.32 5.20
N LEU A 729 21.41 10.23 6.53
CA LEU A 729 22.55 9.69 7.25
C LEU A 729 22.25 8.26 7.72
N PRO A 730 22.51 7.23 6.90
CA PRO A 730 22.02 5.86 7.13
C PRO A 730 22.66 5.17 8.34
N TYR A 731 23.75 5.71 8.89
CA TYR A 731 24.41 5.15 10.06
C TYR A 731 24.15 5.96 11.35
N CYS A 732 23.30 6.99 11.28
CA CYS A 732 22.82 7.71 12.46
C CYS A 732 21.80 6.81 13.18
N GLY A 733 22.11 6.40 14.40
CA GLY A 733 21.32 5.48 15.23
C GLY A 733 20.80 6.10 16.51
N GLU A 734 20.91 7.43 16.66
CA GLU A 734 20.54 8.18 17.85
C GLU A 734 19.06 8.01 18.19
N ALA A 735 18.77 8.12 19.48
CA ALA A 735 17.40 8.12 19.97
C ALA A 735 16.74 9.49 19.77
N VAL A 736 15.53 9.49 19.29
CA VAL A 736 14.68 10.68 19.19
C VAL A 736 13.65 10.65 20.31
N GLN A 737 13.66 11.66 21.16
CA GLN A 737 12.65 11.90 22.17
C GLN A 737 11.49 12.67 21.55
N LEU A 738 10.28 12.18 21.78
CA LEU A 738 9.03 12.73 21.24
C LEU A 738 8.14 13.18 22.39
N SER A 739 7.53 14.35 22.28
CA SER A 739 6.44 14.78 23.15
C SER A 739 5.36 15.51 22.39
N ALA A 740 4.11 15.23 22.72
CA ALA A 740 2.94 15.88 22.12
C ALA A 740 2.33 16.88 23.09
N GLU A 741 1.89 18.03 22.57
CA GLU A 741 1.19 19.07 23.30
C GLU A 741 -0.18 19.32 22.63
N GLY A 742 -1.20 19.66 23.43
CA GLY A 742 -2.57 19.84 22.95
C GLY A 742 -3.35 18.52 22.81
N PRO A 743 -4.45 18.50 22.05
CA PRO A 743 -5.35 17.35 21.95
C PRO A 743 -4.80 16.21 21.07
N LEU A 744 -3.57 15.80 21.34
CA LEU A 744 -2.84 14.74 20.64
C LEU A 744 -2.22 13.73 21.62
N ARG A 745 -2.13 12.47 21.18
CA ARG A 745 -1.33 11.45 21.85
C ARG A 745 -0.42 10.73 20.84
N ILE A 746 0.76 10.33 21.27
CA ILE A 746 1.67 9.51 20.47
C ILE A 746 1.23 8.06 20.55
N LEU A 747 1.14 7.39 19.39
CA LEU A 747 0.96 5.95 19.29
C LEU A 747 2.34 5.28 19.26
N GLY A 748 2.66 4.53 20.29
CA GLY A 748 3.96 3.91 20.46
C GLY A 748 4.80 4.62 21.55
N PRO A 749 6.12 4.34 21.62
CA PRO A 749 6.98 4.89 22.65
C PRO A 749 7.29 6.38 22.40
N SER A 750 7.57 7.10 23.50
CA SER A 750 8.04 8.49 23.46
C SER A 750 9.52 8.65 23.13
N ILE A 751 10.27 7.55 23.07
CA ILE A 751 11.67 7.51 22.65
C ILE A 751 11.78 6.46 21.57
N VAL A 752 12.20 6.86 20.37
CA VAL A 752 12.35 5.99 19.22
C VAL A 752 13.79 6.03 18.69
N PRO A 753 14.46 4.89 18.48
CA PRO A 753 15.77 4.86 17.87
C PRO A 753 15.67 5.09 16.38
N LEU A 754 16.60 5.85 15.79
CA LEU A 754 16.78 5.86 14.34
C LEU A 754 17.34 4.51 13.87
N ARG A 755 16.84 4.04 12.73
CA ARG A 755 17.31 2.82 12.07
C ARG A 755 17.59 3.15 10.61
N GLY A 756 18.85 3.12 10.24
CA GLY A 756 19.27 3.62 8.93
C GLY A 756 19.02 5.13 8.76
N GLY A 757 19.17 5.89 9.85
CA GLY A 757 18.90 7.32 9.87
C GLY A 757 17.43 7.70 9.87
N MET A 758 16.52 6.72 9.97
CA MET A 758 15.07 6.92 9.86
C MET A 758 14.32 6.29 11.02
N ALA A 759 13.22 6.92 11.39
CA ALA A 759 12.23 6.40 12.33
C ALA A 759 10.86 6.99 12.00
N GLY A 760 9.89 6.71 12.83
CA GLY A 760 8.58 7.32 12.74
C GLY A 760 7.71 7.03 13.94
N THR A 761 6.55 7.64 13.94
CA THR A 761 5.48 7.40 14.90
C THR A 761 4.13 7.78 14.28
N TYR A 762 3.08 7.66 15.07
CA TYR A 762 1.74 8.12 14.71
C TYR A 762 1.21 9.02 15.81
N LEU A 763 0.48 10.06 15.40
CA LEU A 763 -0.16 11.02 16.31
C LEU A 763 -1.68 10.86 16.19
N ALA A 764 -2.33 10.46 17.27
CA ALA A 764 -3.78 10.28 17.30
C ALA A 764 -4.46 11.41 18.06
N THR A 765 -5.65 11.80 17.60
CA THR A 765 -6.52 12.77 18.28
C THR A 765 -7.11 12.19 19.57
N THR A 766 -7.51 13.06 20.49
CA THR A 766 -8.02 12.67 21.83
C THR A 766 -9.49 13.05 22.07
N GLY A 767 -10.20 13.57 21.04
CA GLY A 767 -11.62 13.94 21.15
C GLY A 767 -11.86 15.44 21.32
N GLU A 768 -10.83 16.27 21.38
CA GLU A 768 -10.95 17.72 21.54
C GLU A 768 -10.37 18.45 20.31
N ALA A 769 -10.96 19.60 19.98
CA ALA A 769 -10.44 20.51 18.95
C ALA A 769 -9.40 21.46 19.55
N GLY A 770 -8.44 21.89 18.74
CA GLY A 770 -7.46 22.90 19.14
C GLY A 770 -6.15 22.82 18.40
N PRO A 771 -5.26 23.77 18.66
CA PRO A 771 -3.88 23.71 18.20
C PRO A 771 -3.13 22.60 18.96
N ALA A 772 -2.21 21.96 18.26
CA ALA A 772 -1.39 20.91 18.84
C ALA A 772 0.04 20.97 18.28
N LYS A 773 1.01 20.40 19.00
CA LYS A 773 2.40 20.38 18.61
C LYS A 773 3.04 19.03 18.87
N LEU A 774 3.94 18.65 17.98
CA LEU A 774 4.90 17.59 18.20
C LEU A 774 6.28 18.20 18.38
N HIS A 775 6.92 17.88 19.49
CA HIS A 775 8.31 18.24 19.75
C HIS A 775 9.18 17.00 19.56
N CYS A 776 10.26 17.15 18.81
CA CYS A 776 11.23 16.10 18.52
C CYS A 776 12.62 16.59 18.95
N ARG A 777 13.29 15.82 19.80
CA ARG A 777 14.64 16.12 20.29
C ARG A 777 15.57 14.95 20.01
N MET A 778 16.71 15.25 19.40
CA MET A 778 17.79 14.32 19.14
C MET A 778 19.13 14.93 19.59
N GLU A 779 19.97 14.17 20.24
CA GLU A 779 21.32 14.66 20.63
C GLU A 779 22.15 15.01 19.38
N GLY A 780 22.82 16.11 19.39
CA GLY A 780 23.65 16.62 18.28
C GLY A 780 22.86 17.35 17.17
N ALA A 781 21.54 17.47 17.29
CA ALA A 781 20.70 18.25 16.37
C ALA A 781 19.91 19.33 17.12
N LEU A 782 19.44 20.35 16.39
CA LEU A 782 18.50 21.31 16.93
C LEU A 782 17.14 20.67 17.17
N ASP A 783 16.46 21.06 18.25
CA ASP A 783 15.09 20.63 18.53
C ASP A 783 14.17 21.04 17.38
N THR A 784 13.30 20.12 16.98
CA THR A 784 12.34 20.32 15.89
C THR A 784 10.92 20.33 16.46
N GLU A 785 10.14 21.33 16.06
CA GLU A 785 8.74 21.46 16.42
C GLU A 785 7.87 21.44 15.17
N VAL A 786 6.77 20.69 15.19
CA VAL A 786 5.77 20.68 14.11
C VAL A 786 4.41 20.99 14.69
N SER A 787 3.76 22.01 14.14
CA SER A 787 2.40 22.42 14.51
C SER A 787 1.35 21.64 13.75
N LEU A 788 0.29 21.24 14.47
CA LEU A 788 -0.89 20.57 13.93
C LEU A 788 -2.16 21.34 14.34
N THR A 789 -3.22 21.11 13.61
CA THR A 789 -4.55 21.63 13.94
C THR A 789 -5.53 20.47 14.05
N ILE A 790 -6.18 20.34 15.20
CA ILE A 790 -7.23 19.35 15.41
C ILE A 790 -8.57 20.04 15.28
N ARG A 791 -9.42 19.53 14.41
CA ARG A 791 -10.80 19.93 14.23
C ARG A 791 -11.71 18.85 14.80
N CYS A 792 -12.79 19.24 15.46
CA CYS A 792 -13.88 18.30 15.71
C CYS A 792 -14.95 18.50 14.64
N ARG A 793 -15.53 17.41 14.17
CA ARG A 793 -16.67 17.45 13.29
C ARG A 793 -17.88 17.92 14.13
N GLU A 794 -18.55 18.96 13.73
CA GLU A 794 -19.84 19.34 14.32
C GLU A 794 -20.83 18.18 14.11
N GLU A 795 -21.57 17.79 15.15
CA GLU A 795 -22.54 16.69 15.15
C GLU A 795 -23.71 16.93 14.18
#